data_11fe450b16ce3c255501c7a93179e600
#
_entry.id   11fe450b16ce3c255501c7a93179e600
#
_cell.length_a   1.000
_cell.length_b   1.000
_cell.length_c   1.000
_cell.angle_alpha   90.00
_cell.angle_beta   90.00
_cell.angle_gamma   90.00
#
_symmetry.space_group_name_H-M   'P 1'
#
loop_
_entity.id
_entity.type
_entity.pdbx_description
1 polymer ?
#
loop_
_entity_poly.entity_id
_entity_poly.type
_entity_poly.pdbx_seq_one_letter_code
_entity_poly.pdbx_strand_id
1 'polypeptide(L)'
;MRKIECRRRFSVLPLFAFLIAAALMLGACTTPEKAKAQHVARGQALLKEKKFQEASLEFRSALQIDDKLADAHWGLANAYEGLQRYQEAFEEMRQTAELDPNNLDVRVRLGNYYLVGSKQSSAAIAEAERLAKEVLEKDPNHIEGHILMGSVLFAQNKKSEAFAELNHAVELNPKRVESYLSLARFYVLTKDIATAEATYQRAISVSGGSALAHYEYGKFLVGANRLDVAESEFQQAVQSDPNNREARFILASFYLVNKRFDKAEEAYKALAELDKDKPEGRSVLGDFYSATGRLDEATAIYKEVIAKSPDYTQARYRLAEIMLNRGDLAGAKSEVETVLKHDASDRQAIILRARITMQAGQPNDLKMAIEDLREVLRQEPNSRAGLYFMAEANFRLGQTEQARVFAADLERNYPDYLAAKLMQVQINLAGGEVKAAMQLASQLLDRLSKAAPDRDNSPQMLAELKTKALISHGSAALQLGDTKTARQDFMSARDAAPNSADIYVNLAVVALAENKVDEAISSYNNALTIDGAHFNALRGLITIYANQKHTDQAHARIDQAIAAQPSNASLHFLKGRVYGFEMNAQGAESEFRRALEIDPNYLAAYSALAALFVNTNQQQRAIEEYRKIVERRPDNAAIYTLIGMLEMNQQNIDAAIESYKKALAQDQNAFFAANNLAWLYAVHGKGNMDEAVRLAQSAVQGSPDVPSFVDTLGWVYYKKGLFGPAAEQLKKAVAVDESAARRSNGNPTPTYRYHLGVALAAKGEKAAARREIENALRLADKVSFPEANEARKALATL
;
A
#
# COMPACT_ATOMS: atom_id res chain seq x y z
N MET A 1 -82.13 -2.33 4.89
CA MET A 1 -82.77 -1.24 5.67
C MET A 1 -81.65 -0.53 6.45
N ARG A 2 -81.41 0.66 6.13
CA ARG A 2 -81.16 1.91 6.85
C ARG A 2 -80.36 2.88 6.03
N LYS A 3 -80.93 3.99 5.89
CA LYS A 3 -80.76 5.15 5.07
C LYS A 3 -79.37 5.76 5.15
N ILE A 4 -78.99 6.21 3.95
CA ILE A 4 -77.89 7.15 3.65
C ILE A 4 -78.37 8.54 3.94
N GLU A 5 -77.69 9.35 4.77
CA GLU A 5 -77.76 10.78 4.79
C GLU A 5 -76.47 11.42 4.26
N CYS A 6 -76.66 12.12 3.13
CA CYS A 6 -75.63 12.86 2.44
C CYS A 6 -75.57 14.27 3.04
N ARG A 7 -74.46 14.63 3.76
CA ARG A 7 -74.18 16.03 4.08
C ARG A 7 -73.12 16.59 3.13
N ARG A 8 -73.50 17.45 2.22
CA ARG A 8 -72.62 18.31 1.48
C ARG A 8 -71.83 19.21 2.39
N ARG A 9 -70.51 19.11 2.39
CA ARG A 9 -69.58 20.13 2.85
C ARG A 9 -68.92 20.76 1.63
N PHE A 10 -69.25 22.03 1.42
CA PHE A 10 -68.53 22.88 0.46
C PHE A 10 -67.09 23.04 0.91
N SER A 11 -66.14 22.56 0.11
CA SER A 11 -64.68 22.75 0.31
C SER A 11 -64.26 24.07 -0.35
N VAL A 12 -63.74 25.00 0.45
CA VAL A 12 -63.13 26.28 0.02
C VAL A 12 -61.66 26.05 -0.44
N LEU A 13 -61.30 24.83 -0.84
CA LEU A 13 -59.89 24.46 -1.16
C LEU A 13 -59.35 24.83 -2.56
N PRO A 14 -60.11 25.18 -3.59
CA PRO A 14 -59.51 25.54 -4.88
C PRO A 14 -59.01 26.98 -5.00
N LEU A 15 -59.45 27.94 -4.17
CA LEU A 15 -58.97 29.30 -4.28
C LEU A 15 -57.60 29.58 -3.61
N PHE A 16 -57.27 28.82 -2.55
CA PHE A 16 -55.99 28.97 -1.89
C PHE A 16 -54.84 28.28 -2.64
N ALA A 17 -55.12 27.18 -3.34
CA ALA A 17 -54.14 26.51 -4.20
C ALA A 17 -53.81 27.34 -5.45
N PHE A 18 -54.75 28.11 -5.99
CA PHE A 18 -54.50 29.00 -7.13
C PHE A 18 -53.73 30.27 -6.74
N LEU A 19 -53.92 30.79 -5.56
CA LEU A 19 -53.17 31.94 -5.01
C LEU A 19 -51.72 31.55 -4.62
N ILE A 20 -51.48 30.34 -4.12
CA ILE A 20 -50.14 29.82 -3.85
C ILE A 20 -49.38 29.46 -5.15
N ALA A 21 -50.06 28.89 -6.15
CA ALA A 21 -49.48 28.67 -7.48
C ALA A 21 -49.21 29.98 -8.24
N ALA A 22 -50.06 30.98 -8.11
CA ALA A 22 -49.80 32.33 -8.67
C ALA A 22 -48.69 33.08 -7.91
N ALA A 23 -48.55 32.91 -6.60
CA ALA A 23 -47.45 33.48 -5.83
C ALA A 23 -46.11 32.78 -6.10
N LEU A 24 -46.10 31.49 -6.42
CA LEU A 24 -44.92 30.72 -6.86
C LEU A 24 -44.55 31.04 -8.34
N MET A 25 -45.51 31.49 -9.14
CA MET A 25 -45.24 31.88 -10.53
C MET A 25 -44.80 33.35 -10.65
N LEU A 26 -45.01 34.21 -9.65
CA LEU A 26 -44.52 35.59 -9.62
C LEU A 26 -43.16 35.78 -8.96
N GLY A 27 -42.59 34.73 -8.37
CA GLY A 27 -41.27 34.72 -7.75
C GLY A 27 -40.09 34.21 -8.60
N ALA A 28 -40.32 33.71 -9.81
CA ALA A 28 -39.30 33.00 -10.60
C ALA A 28 -39.30 33.38 -12.09
N CYS A 29 -39.17 34.65 -12.40
CA CYS A 29 -38.70 35.08 -13.71
C CYS A 29 -37.42 35.92 -13.55
N THR A 30 -36.41 35.33 -12.95
CA THR A 30 -35.04 35.80 -13.19
C THR A 30 -34.68 35.33 -14.60
N THR A 31 -34.48 36.23 -15.53
CA THR A 31 -33.92 35.88 -16.84
C THR A 31 -32.60 35.16 -16.64
N PRO A 32 -32.21 34.21 -17.50
CA PRO A 32 -30.91 33.54 -17.40
C PRO A 32 -29.74 34.51 -17.20
N GLU A 33 -29.78 35.65 -17.85
CA GLU A 33 -28.82 36.74 -17.71
C GLU A 33 -28.75 37.30 -16.27
N LYS A 34 -29.90 37.50 -15.64
CA LYS A 34 -29.96 38.02 -14.26
C LYS A 34 -29.52 36.93 -13.27
N ALA A 35 -29.85 35.68 -13.54
CA ALA A 35 -29.47 34.54 -12.69
C ALA A 35 -27.94 34.33 -12.69
N LYS A 36 -27.29 34.29 -13.88
CA LYS A 36 -25.84 34.15 -13.96
C LYS A 36 -25.09 35.30 -13.30
N ALA A 37 -25.55 36.55 -13.50
CA ALA A 37 -24.97 37.72 -12.85
C ALA A 37 -25.10 37.67 -11.33
N GLN A 38 -26.23 37.18 -10.78
CA GLN A 38 -26.39 36.96 -9.34
C GLN A 38 -25.41 35.90 -8.78
N HIS A 39 -25.24 34.78 -9.49
CA HIS A 39 -24.26 33.75 -9.09
C HIS A 39 -22.85 34.31 -9.08
N VAL A 40 -22.42 35.03 -10.12
CA VAL A 40 -21.08 35.68 -10.16
C VAL A 40 -20.89 36.63 -8.99
N ALA A 41 -21.89 37.52 -8.75
CA ALA A 41 -21.82 38.50 -7.65
C ALA A 41 -21.72 37.80 -6.26
N ARG A 42 -22.50 36.75 -6.03
CA ARG A 42 -22.38 35.94 -4.80
C ARG A 42 -21.03 35.23 -4.68
N GLY A 43 -20.56 34.65 -5.77
CA GLY A 43 -19.26 34.01 -5.81
C GLY A 43 -18.13 34.99 -5.47
N GLN A 44 -18.18 36.23 -6.03
CA GLN A 44 -17.22 37.28 -5.73
C GLN A 44 -17.27 37.72 -4.26
N ALA A 45 -18.49 37.82 -3.67
CA ALA A 45 -18.65 38.14 -2.26
C ALA A 45 -18.02 37.04 -1.37
N LEU A 46 -18.29 35.79 -1.70
CA LEU A 46 -17.72 34.62 -0.99
C LEU A 46 -16.18 34.53 -1.12
N LEU A 47 -15.61 34.90 -2.27
CA LEU A 47 -14.15 35.01 -2.42
C LEU A 47 -13.56 36.05 -1.46
N LYS A 48 -14.21 37.22 -1.31
CA LYS A 48 -13.78 38.24 -0.34
C LYS A 48 -13.84 37.73 1.10
N GLU A 49 -14.82 36.87 1.41
CA GLU A 49 -14.95 36.22 2.71
C GLU A 49 -14.02 35.00 2.86
N LYS A 50 -13.22 34.67 1.84
CA LYS A 50 -12.36 33.48 1.76
C LYS A 50 -13.13 32.15 1.89
N LYS A 51 -14.41 32.13 1.56
CA LYS A 51 -15.28 30.94 1.50
C LYS A 51 -15.15 30.27 0.12
N PHE A 52 -13.96 29.73 -0.14
CA PHE A 52 -13.58 29.28 -1.49
C PHE A 52 -14.41 28.12 -2.01
N GLN A 53 -14.85 27.19 -1.14
CA GLN A 53 -15.68 26.07 -1.55
C GLN A 53 -17.06 26.57 -2.02
N GLU A 54 -17.70 27.41 -1.23
CA GLU A 54 -19.02 27.99 -1.57
C GLU A 54 -18.92 28.89 -2.81
N ALA A 55 -17.84 29.70 -2.90
CA ALA A 55 -17.57 30.51 -4.09
C ALA A 55 -17.47 29.66 -5.36
N SER A 56 -16.78 28.53 -5.29
CA SER A 56 -16.65 27.62 -6.44
C SER A 56 -17.98 27.03 -6.89
N LEU A 57 -18.91 26.78 -5.98
CA LEU A 57 -20.29 26.32 -6.31
C LEU A 57 -21.08 27.40 -7.04
N GLU A 58 -21.03 28.63 -6.55
CA GLU A 58 -21.71 29.74 -7.19
C GLU A 58 -21.17 30.01 -8.61
N PHE A 59 -19.85 30.03 -8.79
CA PHE A 59 -19.28 30.20 -10.14
C PHE A 59 -19.61 29.06 -11.08
N ARG A 60 -19.60 27.80 -10.60
CA ARG A 60 -20.05 26.68 -11.42
C ARG A 60 -21.51 26.77 -11.78
N SER A 61 -22.37 27.25 -10.89
CA SER A 61 -23.76 27.51 -11.19
C SER A 61 -23.94 28.60 -12.26
N ALA A 62 -23.09 29.64 -12.26
CA ALA A 62 -23.07 30.62 -13.34
C ALA A 62 -22.66 30.01 -14.68
N LEU A 63 -21.64 29.16 -14.69
CA LEU A 63 -21.11 28.46 -15.87
C LEU A 63 -22.06 27.40 -16.42
N GLN A 64 -22.94 26.83 -15.59
CA GLN A 64 -24.03 25.97 -16.08
C GLN A 64 -25.08 26.74 -16.90
N ILE A 65 -25.22 28.04 -16.66
CA ILE A 65 -26.14 28.91 -17.42
C ILE A 65 -25.43 29.44 -18.68
N ASP A 66 -24.17 29.80 -18.57
CA ASP A 66 -23.36 30.38 -19.66
C ASP A 66 -21.89 29.93 -19.48
N ASP A 67 -21.48 28.95 -20.27
CA ASP A 67 -20.15 28.34 -20.24
C ASP A 67 -19.04 29.21 -20.83
N LYS A 68 -19.37 30.37 -21.36
CA LYS A 68 -18.42 31.34 -21.94
C LYS A 68 -18.27 32.61 -21.09
N LEU A 69 -18.68 32.54 -19.85
CA LEU A 69 -18.62 33.68 -18.94
C LEU A 69 -17.21 33.82 -18.32
N ALA A 70 -16.38 34.66 -18.93
CA ALA A 70 -15.00 34.89 -18.51
C ALA A 70 -14.86 35.22 -17.00
N ASP A 71 -15.75 36.12 -16.48
CA ASP A 71 -15.74 36.48 -15.05
C ASP A 71 -15.99 35.31 -14.12
N ALA A 72 -16.82 34.34 -14.54
CA ALA A 72 -17.10 33.13 -13.75
C ALA A 72 -15.94 32.18 -13.78
N HIS A 73 -15.29 31.96 -14.92
CA HIS A 73 -14.05 31.17 -15.01
C HIS A 73 -12.94 31.79 -14.15
N TRP A 74 -12.75 33.11 -14.22
CA TRP A 74 -11.77 33.82 -13.42
C TRP A 74 -12.06 33.72 -11.91
N GLY A 75 -13.33 33.89 -11.53
CA GLY A 75 -13.78 33.68 -10.15
C GLY A 75 -13.56 32.25 -9.67
N LEU A 76 -13.83 31.25 -10.51
CA LEU A 76 -13.63 29.85 -10.22
C LEU A 76 -12.14 29.49 -10.09
N ALA A 77 -11.28 30.05 -10.96
CA ALA A 77 -9.84 29.92 -10.85
C ALA A 77 -9.32 30.44 -9.49
N ASN A 78 -9.77 31.63 -9.08
CA ASN A 78 -9.41 32.18 -7.77
C ASN A 78 -9.94 31.33 -6.60
N ALA A 79 -11.12 30.75 -6.72
CA ALA A 79 -11.66 29.84 -5.72
C ALA A 79 -10.84 28.55 -5.63
N TYR A 80 -10.44 27.97 -6.76
CA TYR A 80 -9.59 26.79 -6.80
C TYR A 80 -8.18 27.04 -6.26
N GLU A 81 -7.58 28.22 -6.53
CA GLU A 81 -6.31 28.61 -5.88
C GLU A 81 -6.46 28.64 -4.36
N GLY A 82 -7.54 29.26 -3.85
CA GLY A 82 -7.82 29.30 -2.42
C GLY A 82 -8.04 27.91 -1.80
N LEU A 83 -8.49 26.94 -2.58
CA LEU A 83 -8.64 25.53 -2.22
C LEU A 83 -7.35 24.71 -2.47
N GLN A 84 -6.29 25.32 -2.97
CA GLN A 84 -5.03 24.69 -3.37
C GLN A 84 -5.20 23.64 -4.50
N ARG A 85 -6.28 23.77 -5.28
CA ARG A 85 -6.58 22.94 -6.44
C ARG A 85 -5.96 23.58 -7.69
N TYR A 86 -4.62 23.55 -7.74
CA TYR A 86 -3.84 24.32 -8.69
C TYR A 86 -4.01 23.85 -10.15
N GLN A 87 -4.27 22.57 -10.39
CA GLN A 87 -4.49 22.07 -11.74
C GLN A 87 -5.80 22.60 -12.31
N GLU A 88 -6.86 22.55 -11.51
CA GLU A 88 -8.17 23.08 -11.93
C GLU A 88 -8.14 24.61 -12.05
N ALA A 89 -7.42 25.29 -11.15
CA ALA A 89 -7.21 26.74 -11.27
C ALA A 89 -6.52 27.12 -12.60
N PHE A 90 -5.51 26.35 -13.00
CA PHE A 90 -4.81 26.53 -14.27
C PHE A 90 -5.74 26.39 -15.47
N GLU A 91 -6.59 25.36 -15.51
CA GLU A 91 -7.54 25.16 -16.61
C GLU A 91 -8.57 26.32 -16.71
N GLU A 92 -9.10 26.77 -15.57
CA GLU A 92 -10.03 27.89 -15.53
C GLU A 92 -9.35 29.24 -15.92
N MET A 93 -8.07 29.44 -15.54
CA MET A 93 -7.28 30.60 -16.00
C MET A 93 -7.08 30.58 -17.52
N ARG A 94 -6.84 29.41 -18.10
CA ARG A 94 -6.69 29.22 -19.54
C ARG A 94 -7.98 29.59 -20.27
N GLN A 95 -9.12 29.10 -19.78
CA GLN A 95 -10.42 29.44 -20.31
C GLN A 95 -10.69 30.96 -20.20
N THR A 96 -10.35 31.58 -19.06
CA THR A 96 -10.49 33.02 -18.89
C THR A 96 -9.64 33.79 -19.90
N ALA A 97 -8.38 33.40 -20.10
CA ALA A 97 -7.47 34.08 -21.01
C ALA A 97 -7.91 33.97 -22.49
N GLU A 98 -8.59 32.87 -22.86
CA GLU A 98 -9.20 32.68 -24.18
C GLU A 98 -10.46 33.55 -24.38
N LEU A 99 -11.32 33.64 -23.35
CA LEU A 99 -12.61 34.34 -23.42
C LEU A 99 -12.49 35.83 -23.22
N ASP A 100 -11.54 36.30 -22.39
CA ASP A 100 -11.28 37.72 -22.18
C ASP A 100 -9.83 38.07 -22.50
N PRO A 101 -9.55 38.45 -23.75
CA PRO A 101 -8.25 38.92 -24.17
C PRO A 101 -7.72 40.17 -23.46
N ASN A 102 -8.55 40.90 -22.75
CA ASN A 102 -8.16 42.15 -22.08
C ASN A 102 -7.86 41.97 -20.60
N ASN A 103 -8.09 40.79 -20.03
CA ASN A 103 -7.70 40.49 -18.67
C ASN A 103 -6.19 40.21 -18.60
N LEU A 104 -5.41 41.25 -18.29
CA LEU A 104 -3.95 41.13 -18.21
C LEU A 104 -3.52 40.36 -16.97
N ASP A 105 -4.26 40.47 -15.86
CA ASP A 105 -3.94 39.76 -14.61
C ASP A 105 -3.95 38.23 -14.79
N VAL A 106 -4.95 37.70 -15.53
CA VAL A 106 -5.01 36.25 -15.77
C VAL A 106 -3.84 35.79 -16.62
N ARG A 107 -3.38 36.62 -17.59
CA ARG A 107 -2.23 36.27 -18.42
C ARG A 107 -0.95 36.21 -17.61
N VAL A 108 -0.74 37.20 -16.74
CA VAL A 108 0.42 37.19 -15.82
C VAL A 108 0.39 35.97 -14.93
N ARG A 109 -0.76 35.65 -14.32
CA ARG A 109 -0.87 34.47 -13.46
C ARG A 109 -0.65 33.17 -14.24
N LEU A 110 -1.28 33.02 -15.40
CA LEU A 110 -1.10 31.86 -16.25
C LEU A 110 0.36 31.68 -16.68
N GLY A 111 1.06 32.77 -17.03
CA GLY A 111 2.48 32.77 -17.32
C GLY A 111 3.33 32.25 -16.14
N ASN A 112 3.01 32.71 -14.93
CA ASN A 112 3.67 32.20 -13.72
C ASN A 112 3.40 30.70 -13.48
N TYR A 113 2.18 30.21 -13.74
CA TYR A 113 1.86 28.78 -13.66
C TYR A 113 2.68 27.95 -14.64
N TYR A 114 2.86 28.44 -15.88
CA TYR A 114 3.74 27.80 -16.86
C TYR A 114 5.19 27.72 -16.40
N LEU A 115 5.71 28.74 -15.71
CA LEU A 115 7.08 28.73 -15.18
C LEU A 115 7.25 27.77 -14.00
N VAL A 116 6.26 27.66 -13.14
CA VAL A 116 6.32 26.82 -11.92
C VAL A 116 6.01 25.34 -12.21
N GLY A 117 4.97 25.09 -13.02
CA GLY A 117 4.42 23.73 -13.23
C GLY A 117 5.20 22.86 -14.20
N SER A 118 6.08 23.44 -15.00
CA SER A 118 6.64 22.79 -16.21
C SER A 118 7.99 22.11 -16.01
N LYS A 119 8.55 22.07 -14.82
CA LYS A 119 9.96 21.65 -14.62
C LYS A 119 10.91 22.26 -15.69
N GLN A 120 10.66 23.51 -16.10
CA GLN A 120 11.40 24.26 -17.09
C GLN A 120 11.41 23.63 -18.51
N SER A 121 10.30 23.02 -18.93
CA SER A 121 10.19 22.59 -20.32
C SER A 121 10.28 23.81 -21.26
N SER A 122 11.00 23.71 -22.36
CA SER A 122 11.15 24.80 -23.33
C SER A 122 9.82 25.31 -23.88
N ALA A 123 8.84 24.42 -24.04
CA ALA A 123 7.49 24.76 -24.49
C ALA A 123 6.74 25.64 -23.49
N ALA A 124 6.83 25.33 -22.20
CA ALA A 124 6.16 26.14 -21.17
C ALA A 124 6.83 27.50 -20.96
N ILE A 125 8.15 27.57 -21.06
CA ILE A 125 8.86 28.86 -21.05
C ILE A 125 8.44 29.71 -22.25
N ALA A 126 8.25 29.11 -23.42
CA ALA A 126 7.78 29.82 -24.61
C ALA A 126 6.34 30.36 -24.45
N GLU A 127 5.45 29.58 -23.83
CA GLU A 127 4.09 30.04 -23.53
C GLU A 127 4.08 31.18 -22.51
N ALA A 128 4.88 31.11 -21.45
CA ALA A 128 5.03 32.20 -20.49
C ALA A 128 5.59 33.46 -21.17
N GLU A 129 6.55 33.30 -22.08
CA GLU A 129 7.10 34.44 -22.87
C GLU A 129 6.00 35.07 -23.74
N ARG A 130 5.22 34.28 -24.46
CA ARG A 130 4.10 34.75 -25.27
C ARG A 130 3.13 35.59 -24.45
N LEU A 131 2.71 35.05 -23.31
CA LEU A 131 1.80 35.75 -22.40
C LEU A 131 2.38 37.06 -21.85
N ALA A 132 3.65 37.06 -21.46
CA ALA A 132 4.34 38.28 -21.00
C ALA A 132 4.39 39.34 -22.10
N LYS A 133 4.72 38.97 -23.35
CA LYS A 133 4.71 39.89 -24.50
C LYS A 133 3.32 40.44 -24.77
N GLU A 134 2.28 39.62 -24.77
CA GLU A 134 0.89 40.10 -24.96
C GLU A 134 0.46 41.11 -23.89
N VAL A 135 0.88 40.93 -22.65
CA VAL A 135 0.64 41.88 -21.56
C VAL A 135 1.34 43.20 -21.84
N LEU A 136 2.66 43.16 -22.16
CA LEU A 136 3.48 44.36 -22.37
C LEU A 136 3.16 45.06 -23.69
N GLU A 137 2.66 44.38 -24.71
CA GLU A 137 2.12 44.98 -25.92
C GLU A 137 0.87 45.81 -25.67
N LYS A 138 -0.01 45.38 -24.75
CA LYS A 138 -1.21 46.09 -24.37
C LYS A 138 -0.97 47.19 -23.34
N ASP A 139 -0.11 46.93 -22.38
CA ASP A 139 0.28 47.88 -21.37
C ASP A 139 1.82 47.84 -21.16
N PRO A 140 2.56 48.68 -21.85
CA PRO A 140 4.03 48.77 -21.75
C PRO A 140 4.56 49.14 -20.36
N ASN A 141 3.70 49.59 -19.45
CA ASN A 141 4.06 49.94 -18.08
C ASN A 141 3.51 48.92 -17.06
N HIS A 142 3.04 47.75 -17.52
CA HIS A 142 2.47 46.74 -16.65
C HIS A 142 3.55 46.12 -15.78
N ILE A 143 3.60 46.46 -14.49
CA ILE A 143 4.68 46.06 -13.58
C ILE A 143 4.80 44.55 -13.47
N GLU A 144 3.70 43.83 -13.27
CA GLU A 144 3.71 42.36 -13.21
C GLU A 144 4.08 41.70 -14.54
N GLY A 145 3.77 42.37 -15.67
CA GLY A 145 4.21 41.93 -17.00
C GLY A 145 5.73 41.94 -17.11
N HIS A 146 6.39 43.04 -16.64
CA HIS A 146 7.86 43.11 -16.58
C HIS A 146 8.46 42.08 -15.62
N ILE A 147 7.84 41.85 -14.44
CA ILE A 147 8.27 40.82 -13.50
C ILE A 147 8.18 39.43 -14.12
N LEU A 148 7.09 39.12 -14.83
CA LEU A 148 6.93 37.87 -15.54
C LEU A 148 7.97 37.73 -16.67
N MET A 149 8.16 38.77 -17.50
CA MET A 149 9.16 38.79 -18.56
C MET A 149 10.58 38.60 -17.99
N GLY A 150 10.93 39.25 -16.90
CA GLY A 150 12.19 39.04 -16.19
C GLY A 150 12.38 37.60 -15.73
N SER A 151 11.31 36.96 -15.20
CA SER A 151 11.33 35.56 -14.79
C SER A 151 11.49 34.59 -15.97
N VAL A 152 10.84 34.87 -17.09
CA VAL A 152 10.97 34.13 -18.37
C VAL A 152 12.39 34.21 -18.90
N LEU A 153 12.94 35.45 -18.98
CA LEU A 153 14.31 35.68 -19.48
C LEU A 153 15.36 35.00 -18.59
N PHE A 154 15.13 34.99 -17.29
CA PHE A 154 15.97 34.23 -16.37
C PHE A 154 15.92 32.73 -16.64
N ALA A 155 14.73 32.16 -16.83
CA ALA A 155 14.55 30.75 -17.20
C ALA A 155 15.22 30.39 -18.56
N GLN A 156 15.29 31.36 -19.49
CA GLN A 156 16.02 31.25 -20.74
C GLN A 156 17.55 31.45 -20.57
N ASN A 157 18.04 31.65 -19.36
CA ASN A 157 19.44 31.98 -19.04
C ASN A 157 19.94 33.33 -19.61
N LYS A 158 19.03 34.25 -19.95
CA LYS A 158 19.33 35.63 -20.43
C LYS A 158 19.38 36.59 -19.26
N LYS A 159 20.41 36.44 -18.42
CA LYS A 159 20.49 37.13 -17.10
C LYS A 159 20.48 38.64 -17.19
N SER A 160 21.18 39.23 -18.19
CA SER A 160 21.24 40.67 -18.34
C SER A 160 19.91 41.30 -18.76
N GLU A 161 19.19 40.64 -19.64
CA GLU A 161 17.85 41.05 -20.08
C GLU A 161 16.84 40.88 -18.94
N ALA A 162 16.91 39.76 -18.18
CA ALA A 162 16.09 39.54 -16.99
C ALA A 162 16.27 40.63 -15.94
N PHE A 163 17.51 41.02 -15.69
CA PHE A 163 17.81 42.12 -14.76
C PHE A 163 17.20 43.45 -15.27
N ALA A 164 17.31 43.75 -16.55
CA ALA A 164 16.74 44.95 -17.12
C ALA A 164 15.24 45.06 -16.89
N GLU A 165 14.50 43.98 -17.16
CA GLU A 165 13.06 43.93 -16.95
C GLU A 165 12.67 44.08 -15.49
N LEU A 166 13.34 43.36 -14.59
CA LEU A 166 13.06 43.45 -13.15
C LEU A 166 13.42 44.81 -12.55
N ASN A 167 14.51 45.42 -13.02
CA ASN A 167 14.89 46.76 -12.62
C ASN A 167 13.88 47.78 -13.15
N HIS A 168 13.44 47.67 -14.39
CA HIS A 168 12.40 48.53 -14.95
C HIS A 168 11.07 48.43 -14.16
N ALA A 169 10.70 47.24 -13.69
CA ALA A 169 9.56 47.09 -12.79
C ALA A 169 9.69 47.84 -11.48
N VAL A 170 10.93 47.99 -10.95
CA VAL A 170 11.24 48.83 -9.79
C VAL A 170 11.17 50.33 -10.14
N GLU A 171 11.68 50.71 -11.31
CA GLU A 171 11.67 52.12 -11.78
C GLU A 171 10.22 52.62 -12.02
N LEU A 172 9.35 51.79 -12.56
CA LEU A 172 7.92 52.13 -12.78
C LEU A 172 7.18 52.46 -11.47
N ASN A 173 7.52 51.78 -10.39
CA ASN A 173 6.96 52.10 -9.07
C ASN A 173 8.00 51.86 -7.96
N PRO A 174 8.84 52.88 -7.60
CA PRO A 174 9.89 52.75 -6.58
C PRO A 174 9.39 52.54 -5.14
N LYS A 175 8.10 52.58 -4.91
CA LYS A 175 7.50 52.30 -3.59
C LYS A 175 6.87 50.91 -3.51
N ARG A 176 6.86 50.17 -4.62
CA ARG A 176 6.23 48.85 -4.67
C ARG A 176 7.17 47.77 -4.16
N VAL A 177 6.78 47.12 -3.06
CA VAL A 177 7.57 46.12 -2.35
C VAL A 177 7.83 44.90 -3.22
N GLU A 178 6.81 44.40 -3.92
CA GLU A 178 6.86 43.19 -4.73
C GLU A 178 7.92 43.27 -5.84
N SER A 179 8.13 44.43 -6.44
CA SER A 179 9.19 44.63 -7.45
C SER A 179 10.58 44.43 -6.86
N TYR A 180 10.85 44.97 -5.67
CA TYR A 180 12.12 44.75 -4.98
C TYR A 180 12.29 43.29 -4.55
N LEU A 181 11.22 42.64 -4.08
CA LEU A 181 11.29 41.25 -3.70
C LEU A 181 11.58 40.31 -4.90
N SER A 182 11.05 40.64 -6.08
CA SER A 182 11.34 39.90 -7.31
C SER A 182 12.79 40.11 -7.76
N LEU A 183 13.29 41.35 -7.67
CA LEU A 183 14.67 41.67 -7.97
C LEU A 183 15.63 41.01 -6.96
N ALA A 184 15.31 41.01 -5.66
CA ALA A 184 16.12 40.38 -4.64
C ALA A 184 16.22 38.84 -4.88
N ARG A 185 15.11 38.19 -5.24
CA ARG A 185 15.10 36.75 -5.64
C ARG A 185 16.00 36.50 -6.86
N PHE A 186 15.98 37.38 -7.86
CA PHE A 186 16.90 37.28 -9.00
C PHE A 186 18.38 37.30 -8.53
N TYR A 187 18.76 38.19 -7.62
CA TYR A 187 20.12 38.21 -7.08
C TYR A 187 20.48 36.97 -6.27
N VAL A 188 19.53 36.39 -5.53
CA VAL A 188 19.72 35.09 -4.86
C VAL A 188 20.02 34.00 -5.87
N LEU A 189 19.21 33.91 -6.94
CA LEU A 189 19.35 32.88 -7.98
C LEU A 189 20.64 33.05 -8.79
N THR A 190 21.14 34.27 -8.94
CA THR A 190 22.43 34.57 -9.58
C THR A 190 23.63 34.46 -8.65
N LYS A 191 23.37 34.09 -7.36
CA LYS A 191 24.36 33.95 -6.28
C LYS A 191 25.04 35.27 -5.89
N ASP A 192 24.47 36.40 -6.21
CA ASP A 192 24.92 37.71 -5.71
C ASP A 192 24.20 38.02 -4.36
N ILE A 193 24.67 37.31 -3.33
CA ILE A 193 24.06 37.30 -2.00
C ILE A 193 24.10 38.67 -1.34
N ALA A 194 25.17 39.46 -1.55
CA ALA A 194 25.32 40.79 -0.95
C ALA A 194 24.30 41.79 -1.53
N THR A 195 24.13 41.79 -2.85
CA THR A 195 23.16 42.67 -3.52
C THR A 195 21.72 42.20 -3.24
N ALA A 196 21.49 40.86 -3.13
CA ALA A 196 20.20 40.35 -2.70
C ALA A 196 19.81 40.89 -1.33
N GLU A 197 20.72 40.80 -0.35
CA GLU A 197 20.48 41.29 1.01
C GLU A 197 20.18 42.79 1.03
N ALA A 198 20.98 43.59 0.34
CA ALA A 198 20.74 45.01 0.24
C ALA A 198 19.37 45.35 -0.39
N THR A 199 18.95 44.53 -1.36
CA THR A 199 17.66 44.71 -2.04
C THR A 199 16.49 44.33 -1.13
N TYR A 200 16.59 43.28 -0.30
CA TYR A 200 15.58 42.97 0.73
C TYR A 200 15.47 44.09 1.77
N GLN A 201 16.61 44.60 2.26
CA GLN A 201 16.62 45.75 3.17
C GLN A 201 16.00 47.01 2.54
N ARG A 202 16.20 47.22 1.24
CA ARG A 202 15.56 48.30 0.51
C ARG A 202 14.05 48.10 0.42
N ALA A 203 13.58 46.85 0.18
CA ALA A 203 12.17 46.53 0.20
C ALA A 203 11.51 46.87 1.56
N ILE A 204 12.18 46.54 2.68
CA ILE A 204 11.74 46.94 4.03
C ILE A 204 11.64 48.46 4.16
N SER A 205 12.70 49.18 3.75
CA SER A 205 12.77 50.63 3.86
C SER A 205 11.65 51.33 3.07
N VAL A 206 11.41 50.95 1.80
CA VAL A 206 10.40 51.60 0.94
C VAL A 206 9.00 51.30 1.38
N SER A 207 8.78 50.19 2.08
CA SER A 207 7.47 49.79 2.58
C SER A 207 7.12 50.33 3.97
N GLY A 208 8.06 51.03 4.61
CA GLY A 208 7.91 51.43 6.01
C GLY A 208 7.87 50.22 6.97
N GLY A 209 8.52 49.10 6.62
CA GLY A 209 8.57 47.91 7.46
C GLY A 209 7.38 47.00 7.31
N SER A 210 6.88 46.76 6.08
CA SER A 210 5.73 45.85 5.89
C SER A 210 6.05 44.43 6.32
N ALA A 211 5.01 43.74 6.84
CA ALA A 211 5.10 42.32 7.22
C ALA A 211 5.61 41.43 6.08
N LEU A 212 5.20 41.71 4.83
CA LEU A 212 5.62 40.96 3.63
C LEU A 212 7.14 41.11 3.41
N ALA A 213 7.68 42.32 3.52
CA ALA A 213 9.11 42.55 3.31
C ALA A 213 9.97 41.87 4.38
N HIS A 214 9.58 41.99 5.64
CA HIS A 214 10.26 41.33 6.75
C HIS A 214 10.26 39.81 6.64
N TYR A 215 9.11 39.22 6.34
CA TYR A 215 9.09 37.76 6.29
C TYR A 215 9.83 37.20 5.07
N GLU A 216 9.78 37.84 3.88
CA GLU A 216 10.56 37.41 2.71
C GLU A 216 12.08 37.53 2.97
N TYR A 217 12.51 38.60 3.66
CA TYR A 217 13.90 38.74 4.09
C TYR A 217 14.27 37.66 5.12
N GLY A 218 13.40 37.39 6.07
CA GLY A 218 13.57 36.30 7.04
C GLY A 218 13.76 34.93 6.35
N LYS A 219 12.98 34.63 5.33
CA LYS A 219 13.13 33.39 4.52
C LYS A 219 14.50 33.33 3.82
N PHE A 220 14.95 34.42 3.24
CA PHE A 220 16.29 34.51 2.66
C PHE A 220 17.37 34.22 3.71
N LEU A 221 17.27 34.80 4.90
CA LEU A 221 18.19 34.59 6.00
C LEU A 221 18.23 33.16 6.52
N VAL A 222 17.08 32.47 6.53
CA VAL A 222 17.03 31.03 6.81
C VAL A 222 17.84 30.27 5.76
N GLY A 223 17.66 30.56 4.48
CA GLY A 223 18.45 29.96 3.39
C GLY A 223 19.95 30.24 3.49
N ALA A 224 20.34 31.39 4.07
CA ALA A 224 21.72 31.77 4.38
C ALA A 224 22.24 31.22 5.72
N ASN A 225 21.45 30.37 6.41
CA ASN A 225 21.74 29.82 7.74
C ASN A 225 21.98 30.87 8.85
N ARG A 226 21.40 32.06 8.70
CA ARG A 226 21.48 33.16 9.68
C ARG A 226 20.25 33.22 10.55
N LEU A 227 20.05 32.15 11.34
CA LEU A 227 18.79 31.85 12.01
C LEU A 227 18.37 32.90 13.06
N ASP A 228 19.32 33.50 13.78
CA ASP A 228 18.99 34.50 14.81
C ASP A 228 18.49 35.80 14.18
N VAL A 229 19.07 36.22 13.06
CA VAL A 229 18.60 37.38 12.33
C VAL A 229 17.25 37.12 11.66
N ALA A 230 17.08 35.90 11.12
CA ALA A 230 15.80 35.45 10.55
C ALA A 230 14.67 35.48 11.60
N GLU A 231 14.95 35.03 12.84
CA GLU A 231 13.99 35.12 13.94
C GLU A 231 13.55 36.54 14.19
N SER A 232 14.52 37.51 14.25
CA SER A 232 14.22 38.91 14.43
C SER A 232 13.33 39.47 13.31
N GLU A 233 13.61 39.10 12.07
CA GLU A 233 12.81 39.55 10.91
C GLU A 233 11.38 38.95 10.93
N PHE A 234 11.21 37.71 11.29
CA PHE A 234 9.87 37.10 11.44
C PHE A 234 9.10 37.73 12.62
N GLN A 235 9.77 38.08 13.71
CA GLN A 235 9.15 38.83 14.82
C GLN A 235 8.71 40.23 14.37
N GLN A 236 9.55 40.95 13.59
CA GLN A 236 9.21 42.25 13.02
C GLN A 236 8.01 42.14 12.06
N ALA A 237 7.95 41.07 11.25
CA ALA A 237 6.79 40.81 10.39
C ALA A 237 5.49 40.74 11.18
N VAL A 238 5.51 39.98 12.31
CA VAL A 238 4.33 39.85 13.19
C VAL A 238 4.02 41.16 13.92
N GLN A 239 5.07 41.93 14.31
CA GLN A 239 4.90 43.21 14.98
C GLN A 239 4.31 44.27 14.04
N SER A 240 4.72 44.27 12.76
CA SER A 240 4.26 45.23 11.75
C SER A 240 2.78 45.00 11.40
N ASP A 241 2.33 43.78 11.41
CA ASP A 241 0.93 43.44 11.24
C ASP A 241 0.53 42.27 12.18
N PRO A 242 0.11 42.60 13.42
CA PRO A 242 -0.26 41.59 14.42
C PRO A 242 -1.44 40.69 14.00
N ASN A 243 -2.25 41.09 13.04
CA ASN A 243 -3.37 40.32 12.52
C ASN A 243 -3.00 39.51 11.27
N ASN A 244 -1.78 39.59 10.80
CA ASN A 244 -1.29 38.86 9.67
C ASN A 244 -1.12 37.37 10.03
N ARG A 245 -2.09 36.56 9.64
CA ARG A 245 -2.10 35.12 9.88
C ARG A 245 -0.87 34.41 9.31
N GLU A 246 -0.45 34.84 8.11
CA GLU A 246 0.68 34.22 7.42
C GLU A 246 2.01 34.50 8.14
N ALA A 247 2.26 35.74 8.55
CA ALA A 247 3.47 36.11 9.31
C ALA A 247 3.54 35.31 10.63
N ARG A 248 2.42 35.22 11.36
CA ARG A 248 2.34 34.38 12.60
C ARG A 248 2.60 32.91 12.33
N PHE A 249 2.01 32.35 11.27
CA PHE A 249 2.20 30.94 10.90
C PHE A 249 3.66 30.67 10.53
N ILE A 250 4.31 31.58 9.80
CA ILE A 250 5.73 31.44 9.42
C ILE A 250 6.61 31.47 10.65
N LEU A 251 6.40 32.43 11.57
CA LEU A 251 7.14 32.47 12.82
C LEU A 251 6.95 31.20 13.67
N ALA A 252 5.74 30.75 13.81
CA ALA A 252 5.43 29.52 14.54
C ALA A 252 6.12 28.30 13.91
N SER A 253 6.02 28.17 12.58
CA SER A 253 6.68 27.11 11.81
C SER A 253 8.21 27.19 11.90
N PHE A 254 8.78 28.41 11.87
CA PHE A 254 10.22 28.60 12.05
C PHE A 254 10.69 28.04 13.40
N TYR A 255 9.97 28.34 14.47
CA TYR A 255 10.28 27.77 15.78
C TYR A 255 10.16 26.24 15.83
N LEU A 256 9.11 25.69 15.23
CA LEU A 256 8.89 24.26 15.17
C LEU A 256 10.02 23.52 14.43
N VAL A 257 10.37 23.99 13.23
CA VAL A 257 11.44 23.41 12.40
C VAL A 257 12.80 23.47 13.10
N ASN A 258 13.06 24.57 13.82
CA ASN A 258 14.30 24.74 14.59
C ASN A 258 14.24 24.13 16.00
N LYS A 259 13.24 23.29 16.29
CA LYS A 259 13.05 22.55 17.54
C LYS A 259 12.98 23.43 18.79
N ARG A 260 12.60 24.70 18.64
CA ARG A 260 12.37 25.65 19.75
C ARG A 260 10.91 25.48 20.20
N PHE A 261 10.60 24.34 20.79
CA PHE A 261 9.22 23.89 21.01
C PHE A 261 8.38 24.82 21.91
N ASP A 262 8.98 25.41 22.94
CA ASP A 262 8.27 26.33 23.84
C ASP A 262 7.81 27.59 23.08
N LYS A 263 8.73 28.23 22.32
CA LYS A 263 8.40 29.39 21.48
C LYS A 263 7.40 29.02 20.36
N ALA A 264 7.55 27.84 19.80
CA ALA A 264 6.60 27.34 18.80
C ALA A 264 5.19 27.22 19.40
N GLU A 265 5.06 26.62 20.59
CA GLU A 265 3.78 26.47 21.26
C GLU A 265 3.11 27.83 21.53
N GLU A 266 3.85 28.79 22.06
CA GLU A 266 3.36 30.16 22.27
C GLU A 266 2.88 30.80 20.97
N ALA A 267 3.67 30.68 19.90
CA ALA A 267 3.33 31.25 18.60
C ALA A 267 2.11 30.55 17.96
N TYR A 268 1.98 29.22 18.07
CA TYR A 268 0.80 28.50 17.59
C TYR A 268 -0.45 28.79 18.43
N LYS A 269 -0.34 28.98 19.74
CA LYS A 269 -1.44 29.45 20.60
C LYS A 269 -1.90 30.83 20.19
N ALA A 270 -0.96 31.75 19.95
CA ALA A 270 -1.29 33.10 19.50
C ALA A 270 -1.92 33.11 18.09
N LEU A 271 -1.51 32.20 17.22
CA LEU A 271 -2.14 32.00 15.91
C LEU A 271 -3.55 31.43 16.02
N ALA A 272 -3.76 30.44 16.90
CA ALA A 272 -5.08 29.84 17.16
C ALA A 272 -6.06 30.85 17.76
N GLU A 273 -5.59 31.76 18.63
CA GLU A 273 -6.44 32.80 19.23
C GLU A 273 -6.87 33.85 18.22
N LEU A 274 -6.04 34.14 17.18
CA LEU A 274 -6.40 35.07 16.11
C LEU A 274 -7.64 34.59 15.33
N ASP A 275 -7.77 33.28 15.14
CA ASP A 275 -8.86 32.66 14.38
C ASP A 275 -9.72 31.75 15.28
N LYS A 276 -9.90 32.08 16.56
CA LYS A 276 -10.55 31.21 17.57
C LYS A 276 -11.97 30.78 17.23
N ASP A 277 -12.68 31.61 16.45
CA ASP A 277 -14.03 31.34 16.02
C ASP A 277 -14.10 30.49 14.74
N LYS A 278 -12.96 30.15 14.16
CA LYS A 278 -12.83 29.31 12.97
C LYS A 278 -12.21 27.97 13.33
N PRO A 279 -12.78 26.84 12.84
CA PRO A 279 -12.23 25.53 13.13
C PRO A 279 -10.79 25.34 12.64
N GLU A 280 -10.41 25.96 11.52
CA GLU A 280 -9.06 25.93 10.97
C GLU A 280 -8.05 26.61 11.91
N GLY A 281 -8.44 27.71 12.52
CA GLY A 281 -7.57 28.45 13.44
C GLY A 281 -7.21 27.62 14.67
N ARG A 282 -8.20 26.93 15.23
CA ARG A 282 -7.97 26.09 16.40
C ARG A 282 -7.24 24.79 16.04
N SER A 283 -7.54 24.20 14.88
CA SER A 283 -6.91 22.96 14.40
C SER A 283 -5.41 23.07 14.22
N VAL A 284 -4.89 24.25 13.85
CA VAL A 284 -3.45 24.52 13.71
C VAL A 284 -2.65 24.20 15.01
N LEU A 285 -3.25 24.43 16.17
CA LEU A 285 -2.63 24.06 17.45
C LEU A 285 -2.64 22.54 17.64
N GLY A 286 -3.68 21.85 17.19
CA GLY A 286 -3.74 20.40 17.16
C GLY A 286 -2.67 19.81 16.24
N ASP A 287 -2.48 20.39 15.06
CA ASP A 287 -1.43 19.99 14.12
C ASP A 287 -0.02 20.16 14.72
N PHE A 288 0.23 21.24 15.45
CA PHE A 288 1.47 21.44 16.20
C PHE A 288 1.71 20.36 17.26
N TYR A 289 0.69 20.06 18.09
CA TYR A 289 0.81 19.00 19.10
C TYR A 289 1.03 17.63 18.45
N SER A 290 0.36 17.35 17.36
CA SER A 290 0.55 16.12 16.60
C SER A 290 1.99 16.02 16.04
N ALA A 291 2.52 17.11 15.45
CA ALA A 291 3.86 17.16 14.89
C ALA A 291 4.98 17.02 15.95
N THR A 292 4.69 17.39 17.20
CA THR A 292 5.63 17.26 18.33
C THR A 292 5.44 15.96 19.12
N GLY A 293 4.55 15.05 18.67
CA GLY A 293 4.28 13.77 19.34
C GLY A 293 3.38 13.89 20.58
N ARG A 294 2.87 15.07 20.87
CA ARG A 294 1.95 15.34 21.99
C ARG A 294 0.52 14.99 21.60
N LEU A 295 0.32 13.68 21.36
CA LEU A 295 -0.92 13.17 20.72
C LEU A 295 -2.17 13.30 21.61
N ASP A 296 -2.02 13.37 22.94
CA ASP A 296 -3.15 13.55 23.85
C ASP A 296 -3.71 14.97 23.76
N GLU A 297 -2.82 15.96 23.71
CA GLU A 297 -3.20 17.35 23.56
C GLU A 297 -3.76 17.59 22.15
N ALA A 298 -3.16 16.99 21.11
CA ALA A 298 -3.72 17.04 19.75
C ALA A 298 -5.14 16.49 19.72
N THR A 299 -5.36 15.32 20.34
CA THR A 299 -6.68 14.68 20.43
C THR A 299 -7.70 15.57 21.14
N ALA A 300 -7.31 16.24 22.23
CA ALA A 300 -8.19 17.16 22.96
C ALA A 300 -8.62 18.35 22.08
N ILE A 301 -7.66 18.96 21.37
CA ILE A 301 -7.95 20.07 20.45
C ILE A 301 -8.89 19.64 19.33
N TYR A 302 -8.63 18.51 18.65
CA TYR A 302 -9.50 18.06 17.55
C TYR A 302 -10.90 17.72 18.02
N LYS A 303 -11.06 17.10 19.21
CA LYS A 303 -12.37 16.87 19.81
C LYS A 303 -13.11 18.17 20.15
N GLU A 304 -12.40 19.19 20.65
CA GLU A 304 -12.97 20.52 20.88
C GLU A 304 -13.46 21.15 19.57
N VAL A 305 -12.65 21.07 18.52
CA VAL A 305 -13.00 21.60 17.17
C VAL A 305 -14.23 20.89 16.61
N ILE A 306 -14.27 19.55 16.67
CA ILE A 306 -15.40 18.74 16.21
C ILE A 306 -16.68 19.06 16.99
N ALA A 307 -16.58 19.29 18.31
CA ALA A 307 -17.74 19.63 19.14
C ALA A 307 -18.35 21.01 18.76
N LYS A 308 -17.49 21.97 18.39
CA LYS A 308 -17.94 23.33 17.98
C LYS A 308 -18.33 23.40 16.52
N SER A 309 -17.69 22.61 15.67
CA SER A 309 -17.85 22.61 14.21
C SER A 309 -17.95 21.16 13.70
N PRO A 310 -19.11 20.49 13.87
CA PRO A 310 -19.29 19.08 13.52
C PRO A 310 -19.01 18.75 12.04
N ASP A 311 -19.21 19.72 11.16
CA ASP A 311 -19.04 19.58 9.71
C ASP A 311 -17.59 19.81 9.24
N TYR A 312 -16.69 20.17 10.15
CA TYR A 312 -15.28 20.37 9.81
C TYR A 312 -14.54 19.03 9.75
N THR A 313 -14.53 18.42 8.57
CA THR A 313 -14.04 17.07 8.32
C THR A 313 -12.54 16.91 8.59
N GLN A 314 -11.73 17.97 8.39
CA GLN A 314 -10.28 17.92 8.59
C GLN A 314 -9.89 17.51 10.03
N ALA A 315 -10.59 18.02 11.04
CA ALA A 315 -10.32 17.62 12.43
C ALA A 315 -10.68 16.14 12.67
N ARG A 316 -11.73 15.62 12.02
CA ARG A 316 -12.07 14.19 12.08
C ARG A 316 -11.02 13.31 11.43
N TYR A 317 -10.46 13.72 10.29
CA TYR A 317 -9.36 12.98 9.65
C TYR A 317 -8.13 12.91 10.54
N ARG A 318 -7.72 14.05 11.12
CA ARG A 318 -6.57 14.10 12.05
C ARG A 318 -6.78 13.23 13.28
N LEU A 319 -7.98 13.29 13.86
CA LEU A 319 -8.34 12.46 15.00
C LEU A 319 -8.34 10.97 14.65
N ALA A 320 -8.93 10.60 13.52
CA ALA A 320 -8.95 9.22 13.03
C ALA A 320 -7.54 8.70 12.73
N GLU A 321 -6.64 9.52 12.16
CA GLU A 321 -5.23 9.15 11.95
C GLU A 321 -4.49 8.90 13.27
N ILE A 322 -4.70 9.73 14.29
CA ILE A 322 -4.12 9.51 15.62
C ILE A 322 -4.65 8.21 16.23
N MET A 323 -5.96 7.97 16.17
CA MET A 323 -6.58 6.74 16.67
C MET A 323 -6.06 5.51 15.94
N LEU A 324 -5.95 5.58 14.60
CA LEU A 324 -5.39 4.51 13.78
C LEU A 324 -3.96 4.18 14.19
N ASN A 325 -3.11 5.17 14.37
CA ASN A 325 -1.71 4.98 14.78
C ASN A 325 -1.59 4.41 16.21
N ARG A 326 -2.58 4.64 17.06
CA ARG A 326 -2.68 4.06 18.42
C ARG A 326 -3.31 2.68 18.45
N GLY A 327 -3.80 2.17 17.31
CA GLY A 327 -4.50 0.89 17.22
C GLY A 327 -5.98 0.94 17.66
N ASP A 328 -6.52 2.13 17.94
CA ASP A 328 -7.96 2.31 18.18
C ASP A 328 -8.72 2.32 16.85
N LEU A 329 -8.84 1.13 16.27
CA LEU A 329 -9.51 0.97 14.97
C LEU A 329 -11.01 1.31 15.05
N ALA A 330 -11.64 1.04 16.17
CA ALA A 330 -13.08 1.32 16.36
C ALA A 330 -13.35 2.82 16.43
N GLY A 331 -12.56 3.57 17.20
CA GLY A 331 -12.65 5.02 17.27
C GLY A 331 -12.35 5.68 15.93
N ALA A 332 -11.26 5.27 15.27
CA ALA A 332 -10.89 5.76 13.94
C ALA A 332 -12.01 5.54 12.91
N LYS A 333 -12.59 4.34 12.88
CA LYS A 333 -13.71 4.00 12.00
C LYS A 333 -14.92 4.87 12.26
N SER A 334 -15.28 5.11 13.52
CA SER A 334 -16.41 5.95 13.89
C SER A 334 -16.31 7.38 13.35
N GLU A 335 -15.12 7.99 13.44
CA GLU A 335 -14.89 9.33 12.90
C GLU A 335 -15.02 9.38 11.38
N VAL A 336 -14.44 8.39 10.68
CA VAL A 336 -14.51 8.29 9.22
C VAL A 336 -15.93 8.02 8.72
N GLU A 337 -16.66 7.10 9.37
CA GLU A 337 -18.05 6.80 9.01
C GLU A 337 -18.97 8.01 9.21
N THR A 338 -18.65 8.89 10.16
CA THR A 338 -19.39 10.14 10.34
C THR A 338 -19.22 11.05 9.13
N VAL A 339 -18.02 11.15 8.57
CA VAL A 339 -17.79 11.92 7.34
C VAL A 339 -18.54 11.28 6.17
N LEU A 340 -18.44 9.97 5.99
CA LEU A 340 -19.07 9.25 4.87
C LEU A 340 -20.60 9.23 4.92
N LYS A 341 -21.22 9.46 6.08
CA LYS A 341 -22.66 9.68 6.19
C LYS A 341 -23.11 11.02 5.60
N HIS A 342 -22.25 12.03 5.64
CA HIS A 342 -22.52 13.34 5.03
C HIS A 342 -22.16 13.38 3.55
N ASP A 343 -21.01 12.81 3.20
CA ASP A 343 -20.55 12.67 1.81
C ASP A 343 -19.97 11.27 1.61
N ALA A 344 -20.78 10.37 1.06
CA ALA A 344 -20.37 8.99 0.78
C ALA A 344 -19.27 8.89 -0.29
N SER A 345 -19.03 9.96 -1.04
CA SER A 345 -18.02 10.04 -2.09
C SER A 345 -16.72 10.71 -1.65
N ASP A 346 -16.60 11.12 -0.38
CA ASP A 346 -15.39 11.75 0.14
C ASP A 346 -14.18 10.81 0.03
N ARG A 347 -13.28 11.12 -0.89
CA ARG A 347 -12.13 10.29 -1.22
C ARG A 347 -11.16 10.11 -0.07
N GLN A 348 -10.92 11.16 0.72
CA GLN A 348 -10.01 11.09 1.85
C GLN A 348 -10.57 10.18 2.94
N ALA A 349 -11.86 10.28 3.22
CA ALA A 349 -12.56 9.38 4.15
C ALA A 349 -12.54 7.93 3.66
N ILE A 350 -12.78 7.68 2.36
CA ILE A 350 -12.72 6.32 1.77
C ILE A 350 -11.30 5.74 1.90
N ILE A 351 -10.26 6.51 1.56
CA ILE A 351 -8.87 6.06 1.70
C ILE A 351 -8.54 5.73 3.17
N LEU A 352 -8.97 6.57 4.10
CA LEU A 352 -8.71 6.37 5.52
C LEU A 352 -9.48 5.13 6.05
N ARG A 353 -10.72 4.91 5.61
CA ARG A 353 -11.47 3.68 5.90
C ARG A 353 -10.76 2.44 5.39
N ALA A 354 -10.27 2.48 4.16
CA ALA A 354 -9.48 1.39 3.60
C ALA A 354 -8.22 1.10 4.44
N ARG A 355 -7.48 2.14 4.87
CA ARG A 355 -6.31 1.99 5.75
C ARG A 355 -6.66 1.36 7.10
N ILE A 356 -7.75 1.83 7.74
CA ILE A 356 -8.24 1.27 9.00
C ILE A 356 -8.59 -0.22 8.83
N THR A 357 -9.31 -0.54 7.77
CA THR A 357 -9.72 -1.90 7.44
C THR A 357 -8.51 -2.79 7.14
N MET A 358 -7.53 -2.29 6.39
CA MET A 358 -6.28 -3.01 6.13
C MET A 358 -5.49 -3.31 7.41
N GLN A 359 -5.54 -2.43 8.42
CA GLN A 359 -4.81 -2.65 9.66
C GLN A 359 -5.40 -3.78 10.50
N ALA A 360 -6.69 -4.08 10.40
CA ALA A 360 -7.33 -5.24 11.00
C ALA A 360 -6.75 -6.57 10.45
N GLY A 361 -6.30 -6.57 9.18
CA GLY A 361 -5.40 -7.55 8.60
C GLY A 361 -6.01 -8.89 8.21
N GLN A 362 -7.31 -9.10 8.41
CA GLN A 362 -7.94 -10.34 7.97
C GLN A 362 -8.18 -10.32 6.44
N PRO A 363 -8.18 -11.47 5.76
CA PRO A 363 -8.38 -11.51 4.30
C PRO A 363 -9.67 -10.81 3.82
N ASN A 364 -10.75 -10.89 4.59
CA ASN A 364 -12.00 -10.20 4.26
C ASN A 364 -11.86 -8.68 4.40
N ASP A 365 -11.12 -8.20 5.40
CA ASP A 365 -10.86 -6.79 5.58
C ASP A 365 -10.05 -6.23 4.40
N LEU A 366 -9.03 -6.97 3.95
CA LEU A 366 -8.24 -6.58 2.77
C LEU A 366 -9.10 -6.51 1.50
N LYS A 367 -10.06 -7.43 1.32
CA LYS A 367 -11.01 -7.39 0.20
C LYS A 367 -11.92 -6.16 0.28
N MET A 368 -12.43 -5.83 1.47
CA MET A 368 -13.23 -4.62 1.68
C MET A 368 -12.44 -3.35 1.38
N ALA A 369 -11.19 -3.29 1.83
CA ALA A 369 -10.31 -2.16 1.51
C ALA A 369 -10.05 -2.03 0.00
N ILE A 370 -9.91 -3.13 -0.72
CA ILE A 370 -9.77 -3.13 -2.19
C ILE A 370 -11.01 -2.54 -2.86
N GLU A 371 -12.22 -2.86 -2.39
CA GLU A 371 -13.46 -2.27 -2.94
C GLU A 371 -13.51 -0.75 -2.70
N ASP A 372 -13.18 -0.29 -1.50
CA ASP A 372 -13.07 1.13 -1.19
C ASP A 372 -12.06 1.84 -2.12
N LEU A 373 -10.90 1.24 -2.31
CA LEU A 373 -9.84 1.82 -3.16
C LEU A 373 -10.19 1.79 -4.65
N ARG A 374 -11.00 0.84 -5.11
CA ARG A 374 -11.56 0.84 -6.47
C ARG A 374 -12.44 2.07 -6.69
N GLU A 375 -13.27 2.41 -5.71
CA GLU A 375 -14.10 3.61 -5.81
C GLU A 375 -13.25 4.88 -5.90
N VAL A 376 -12.18 4.98 -5.10
CA VAL A 376 -11.21 6.08 -5.19
C VAL A 376 -10.60 6.17 -6.59
N LEU A 377 -10.12 5.04 -7.14
CA LEU A 377 -9.47 5.01 -8.46
C LEU A 377 -10.47 5.19 -9.61
N ARG A 378 -11.76 4.90 -9.41
CA ARG A 378 -12.81 5.23 -10.38
C ARG A 378 -13.02 6.74 -10.48
N GLN A 379 -12.94 7.46 -9.37
CA GLN A 379 -13.08 8.92 -9.31
C GLN A 379 -11.79 9.62 -9.78
N GLU A 380 -10.64 9.09 -9.38
CA GLU A 380 -9.31 9.63 -9.68
C GLU A 380 -8.34 8.50 -10.04
N PRO A 381 -8.26 8.11 -11.33
CA PRO A 381 -7.46 6.96 -11.77
C PRO A 381 -5.98 7.04 -11.41
N ASN A 382 -5.45 8.26 -11.27
CA ASN A 382 -4.06 8.52 -10.92
C ASN A 382 -3.87 8.89 -9.44
N SER A 383 -4.83 8.62 -8.57
CA SER A 383 -4.69 8.91 -7.14
C SER A 383 -3.48 8.19 -6.55
N ARG A 384 -2.47 8.96 -6.11
CA ARG A 384 -1.23 8.42 -5.53
C ARG A 384 -1.50 7.50 -4.34
N ALA A 385 -2.35 7.95 -3.41
CA ALA A 385 -2.72 7.16 -2.24
C ALA A 385 -3.57 5.94 -2.65
N GLY A 386 -4.51 6.12 -3.59
CA GLY A 386 -5.33 5.03 -4.13
C GLY A 386 -4.47 3.91 -4.74
N LEU A 387 -3.53 4.24 -5.61
CA LEU A 387 -2.62 3.29 -6.25
C LEU A 387 -1.70 2.60 -5.23
N TYR A 388 -1.14 3.38 -4.28
CA TYR A 388 -0.24 2.83 -3.27
C TYR A 388 -0.95 1.80 -2.38
N PHE A 389 -2.09 2.17 -1.79
CA PHE A 389 -2.82 1.27 -0.90
C PHE A 389 -3.48 0.11 -1.66
N MET A 390 -3.86 0.29 -2.94
CA MET A 390 -4.31 -0.81 -3.78
C MET A 390 -3.20 -1.84 -4.02
N ALA A 391 -1.97 -1.39 -4.31
CA ALA A 391 -0.81 -2.28 -4.43
C ALA A 391 -0.53 -3.00 -3.10
N GLU A 392 -0.55 -2.28 -1.97
CA GLU A 392 -0.30 -2.84 -0.64
C GLU A 392 -1.38 -3.87 -0.23
N ALA A 393 -2.67 -3.55 -0.44
CA ALA A 393 -3.76 -4.45 -0.10
C ALA A 393 -3.71 -5.77 -0.90
N ASN A 394 -3.48 -5.68 -2.21
CA ASN A 394 -3.30 -6.85 -3.06
C ASN A 394 -2.06 -7.66 -2.66
N PHE A 395 -0.95 -6.99 -2.37
CA PHE A 395 0.28 -7.64 -1.89
C PHE A 395 0.05 -8.42 -0.60
N ARG A 396 -0.60 -7.80 0.40
CA ARG A 396 -0.93 -8.44 1.68
C ARG A 396 -1.95 -9.58 1.53
N LEU A 397 -2.79 -9.53 0.50
CA LEU A 397 -3.73 -10.61 0.16
C LEU A 397 -3.05 -11.77 -0.61
N GLY A 398 -1.76 -11.64 -0.95
CA GLY A 398 -1.02 -12.61 -1.74
C GLY A 398 -1.29 -12.54 -3.25
N GLN A 399 -2.01 -11.51 -3.72
CA GLN A 399 -2.29 -11.27 -5.13
C GLN A 399 -1.13 -10.51 -5.77
N THR A 400 0.02 -11.15 -5.86
CA THR A 400 1.31 -10.52 -6.24
C THR A 400 1.26 -9.85 -7.61
N GLU A 401 0.59 -10.45 -8.60
CA GLU A 401 0.51 -9.88 -9.96
C GLU A 401 -0.35 -8.62 -9.99
N GLN A 402 -1.48 -8.59 -9.27
CA GLN A 402 -2.31 -7.39 -9.15
C GLN A 402 -1.54 -6.28 -8.43
N ALA A 403 -0.84 -6.63 -7.36
CA ALA A 403 0.01 -5.66 -6.65
C ALA A 403 1.07 -5.05 -7.57
N ARG A 404 1.69 -5.86 -8.43
CA ARG A 404 2.69 -5.44 -9.43
C ARG A 404 2.12 -4.42 -10.42
N VAL A 405 0.90 -4.63 -10.91
CA VAL A 405 0.23 -3.72 -11.85
C VAL A 405 0.06 -2.34 -11.21
N PHE A 406 -0.52 -2.27 -10.01
CA PHE A 406 -0.74 -0.99 -9.34
C PHE A 406 0.55 -0.30 -8.90
N ALA A 407 1.58 -1.07 -8.51
CA ALA A 407 2.89 -0.51 -8.19
C ALA A 407 3.59 0.07 -9.45
N ALA A 408 3.43 -0.55 -10.62
CA ALA A 408 3.92 -0.03 -11.88
C ALA A 408 3.18 1.22 -12.33
N ASP A 409 1.85 1.27 -12.17
CA ASP A 409 1.05 2.46 -12.43
C ASP A 409 1.45 3.62 -11.51
N LEU A 410 1.69 3.33 -10.23
CA LEU A 410 2.18 4.31 -9.27
C LEU A 410 3.54 4.88 -9.68
N GLU A 411 4.50 4.05 -10.08
CA GLU A 411 5.81 4.52 -10.53
C GLU A 411 5.73 5.34 -11.82
N ARG A 412 4.89 4.94 -12.77
CA ARG A 412 4.70 5.66 -14.03
C ARG A 412 4.16 7.06 -13.79
N ASN A 413 3.17 7.21 -12.90
CA ASN A 413 2.55 8.50 -12.62
C ASN A 413 3.38 9.36 -11.63
N TYR A 414 4.14 8.71 -10.75
CA TYR A 414 4.91 9.34 -9.68
C TYR A 414 6.35 8.79 -9.59
N PRO A 415 7.21 9.02 -10.62
CA PRO A 415 8.54 8.41 -10.70
C PRO A 415 9.49 8.83 -9.58
N ASP A 416 9.23 9.96 -8.92
CA ASP A 416 10.00 10.46 -7.79
C ASP A 416 9.45 9.99 -6.43
N TYR A 417 8.34 9.26 -6.41
CA TYR A 417 7.77 8.72 -5.18
C TYR A 417 8.51 7.46 -4.73
N LEU A 418 9.46 7.62 -3.81
CA LEU A 418 10.40 6.55 -3.41
C LEU A 418 9.72 5.33 -2.78
N ALA A 419 8.56 5.52 -2.12
CA ALA A 419 7.80 4.42 -1.54
C ALA A 419 7.26 3.44 -2.61
N ALA A 420 7.00 3.90 -3.84
CA ALA A 420 6.61 3.03 -4.95
C ALA A 420 7.72 2.02 -5.30
N LYS A 421 8.97 2.49 -5.33
CA LYS A 421 10.12 1.60 -5.60
C LYS A 421 10.32 0.57 -4.49
N LEU A 422 10.14 0.97 -3.23
CA LEU A 422 10.18 0.03 -2.11
C LEU A 422 9.11 -1.05 -2.25
N MET A 423 7.89 -0.67 -2.62
CA MET A 423 6.80 -1.61 -2.86
C MET A 423 7.17 -2.64 -3.95
N GLN A 424 7.75 -2.19 -5.06
CA GLN A 424 8.22 -3.10 -6.13
C GLN A 424 9.32 -4.06 -5.65
N VAL A 425 10.26 -3.58 -4.83
CA VAL A 425 11.28 -4.44 -4.21
C VAL A 425 10.62 -5.54 -3.39
N GLN A 426 9.65 -5.21 -2.55
CA GLN A 426 8.93 -6.16 -1.70
C GLN A 426 8.11 -7.17 -2.53
N ILE A 427 7.42 -6.71 -3.57
CA ILE A 427 6.67 -7.57 -4.49
C ILE A 427 7.60 -8.55 -5.20
N ASN A 428 8.76 -8.10 -5.69
CA ASN A 428 9.72 -8.97 -6.38
C ASN A 428 10.34 -10.00 -5.42
N LEU A 429 10.63 -9.61 -4.16
CA LEU A 429 11.10 -10.55 -3.13
C LEU A 429 10.07 -11.65 -2.87
N ALA A 430 8.81 -11.27 -2.69
CA ALA A 430 7.73 -12.22 -2.44
C ALA A 430 7.43 -13.10 -3.65
N GLY A 431 7.61 -12.58 -4.88
CA GLY A 431 7.49 -13.32 -6.13
C GLY A 431 8.68 -14.22 -6.46
N GLY A 432 9.75 -14.23 -5.62
CA GLY A 432 10.96 -15.01 -5.87
C GLY A 432 11.93 -14.39 -6.88
N GLU A 433 11.67 -13.19 -7.37
CA GLU A 433 12.54 -12.45 -8.30
C GLU A 433 13.69 -11.74 -7.56
N VAL A 434 14.46 -12.52 -6.80
CA VAL A 434 15.40 -12.00 -5.80
C VAL A 434 16.48 -11.11 -6.41
N LYS A 435 17.01 -11.48 -7.61
CA LYS A 435 18.02 -10.66 -8.29
C LYS A 435 17.49 -9.30 -8.72
N ALA A 436 16.27 -9.26 -9.27
CA ALA A 436 15.61 -8.02 -9.63
C ALA A 436 15.31 -7.15 -8.40
N ALA A 437 14.83 -7.77 -7.31
CA ALA A 437 14.61 -7.10 -6.03
C ALA A 437 15.89 -6.47 -5.48
N MET A 438 17.01 -7.18 -5.50
CA MET A 438 18.31 -6.68 -5.05
C MET A 438 18.78 -5.47 -5.87
N GLN A 439 18.66 -5.56 -7.20
CA GLN A 439 19.02 -4.45 -8.08
C GLN A 439 18.18 -3.20 -7.84
N LEU A 440 16.85 -3.35 -7.72
CA LEU A 440 15.93 -2.24 -7.42
C LEU A 440 16.20 -1.64 -6.04
N ALA A 441 16.47 -2.46 -5.03
CA ALA A 441 16.79 -1.99 -3.68
C ALA A 441 18.10 -1.20 -3.66
N SER A 442 19.14 -1.65 -4.40
CA SER A 442 20.39 -0.90 -4.57
C SER A 442 20.16 0.47 -5.21
N GLN A 443 19.34 0.53 -6.27
CA GLN A 443 18.97 1.80 -6.92
C GLN A 443 18.19 2.73 -5.98
N LEU A 444 17.28 2.16 -5.19
CA LEU A 444 16.52 2.91 -4.19
C LEU A 444 17.43 3.48 -3.11
N LEU A 445 18.38 2.70 -2.59
CA LEU A 445 19.36 3.15 -1.60
C LEU A 445 20.26 4.27 -2.14
N ASP A 446 20.70 4.18 -3.40
CA ASP A 446 21.44 5.27 -4.06
C ASP A 446 20.60 6.56 -4.15
N ARG A 447 19.34 6.45 -4.58
CA ARG A 447 18.43 7.62 -4.62
C ARG A 447 18.18 8.21 -3.23
N LEU A 448 17.94 7.36 -2.22
CA LEU A 448 17.73 7.80 -0.84
C LEU A 448 18.96 8.48 -0.25
N SER A 449 20.17 8.10 -0.67
CA SER A 449 21.41 8.77 -0.24
C SER A 449 21.56 10.21 -0.76
N LYS A 450 20.90 10.53 -1.87
CA LYS A 450 20.92 11.82 -2.57
C LYS A 450 19.66 12.65 -2.34
N ALA A 451 18.62 12.03 -1.76
CA ALA A 451 17.33 12.69 -1.57
C ALA A 451 17.43 13.80 -0.51
N ALA A 452 17.00 14.99 -0.86
CA ALA A 452 16.75 16.06 0.09
C ALA A 452 15.30 15.99 0.60
N PRO A 453 15.06 16.38 1.86
CA PRO A 453 13.69 16.49 2.36
C PRO A 453 12.87 17.49 1.54
N ASP A 454 11.65 17.13 1.23
CA ASP A 454 10.66 17.97 0.56
C ASP A 454 9.27 17.80 1.18
N ARG A 455 8.23 18.34 0.54
CA ARG A 455 6.85 18.23 1.01
C ARG A 455 6.36 16.79 1.10
N ASP A 456 6.79 15.93 0.17
CA ASP A 456 6.35 14.53 0.04
C ASP A 456 7.29 13.56 0.78
N ASN A 457 8.51 14.00 1.10
CA ASN A 457 9.57 13.20 1.69
C ASN A 457 10.15 13.92 2.92
N SER A 458 9.48 13.82 4.06
CA SER A 458 10.01 14.36 5.31
C SER A 458 11.32 13.66 5.72
N PRO A 459 12.19 14.28 6.52
CA PRO A 459 13.40 13.63 7.04
C PRO A 459 13.13 12.28 7.71
N GLN A 460 12.04 12.20 8.47
CA GLN A 460 11.63 10.97 9.13
C GLN A 460 11.21 9.91 8.11
N MET A 461 10.39 10.27 7.12
CA MET A 461 9.96 9.35 6.07
C MET A 461 11.15 8.81 5.25
N LEU A 462 12.11 9.66 4.90
CA LEU A 462 13.33 9.25 4.20
C LEU A 462 14.16 8.27 5.04
N ALA A 463 14.28 8.50 6.36
CA ALA A 463 14.97 7.60 7.27
C ALA A 463 14.26 6.23 7.37
N GLU A 464 12.93 6.23 7.48
CA GLU A 464 12.11 5.00 7.49
C GLU A 464 12.21 4.23 6.17
N LEU A 465 12.12 4.93 5.03
CA LEU A 465 12.28 4.29 3.72
C LEU A 465 13.67 3.70 3.54
N LYS A 466 14.71 4.40 4.00
CA LYS A 466 16.09 3.89 3.97
C LYS A 466 16.25 2.63 4.80
N THR A 467 15.70 2.62 6.01
CA THR A 467 15.72 1.44 6.88
C THR A 467 15.02 0.24 6.24
N LYS A 468 13.82 0.45 5.70
CA LYS A 468 13.06 -0.61 5.00
C LYS A 468 13.77 -1.09 3.73
N ALA A 469 14.41 -0.18 2.99
CA ALA A 469 15.20 -0.52 1.80
C ALA A 469 16.43 -1.36 2.17
N LEU A 470 17.15 -1.02 3.24
CA LEU A 470 18.27 -1.81 3.77
C LEU A 470 17.82 -3.22 4.18
N ILE A 471 16.68 -3.32 4.90
CA ILE A 471 16.12 -4.63 5.28
C ILE A 471 15.79 -5.46 4.03
N SER A 472 15.17 -4.86 3.02
CA SER A 472 14.81 -5.57 1.79
C SER A 472 16.04 -5.98 0.97
N HIS A 473 17.05 -5.10 0.86
CA HIS A 473 18.31 -5.38 0.18
C HIS A 473 19.10 -6.50 0.89
N GLY A 474 19.22 -6.42 2.21
CA GLY A 474 19.86 -7.46 3.02
C GLY A 474 19.12 -8.80 2.94
N SER A 475 17.79 -8.79 2.89
CA SER A 475 16.98 -10.00 2.70
C SER A 475 17.20 -10.63 1.32
N ALA A 476 17.32 -9.82 0.27
CA ALA A 476 17.66 -10.30 -1.07
C ALA A 476 19.08 -10.89 -1.09
N ALA A 477 20.06 -10.19 -0.51
CA ALA A 477 21.44 -10.65 -0.41
C ALA A 477 21.52 -12.01 0.31
N LEU A 478 20.81 -12.15 1.43
CA LEU A 478 20.77 -13.40 2.20
C LEU A 478 20.20 -14.56 1.38
N GLN A 479 19.11 -14.34 0.64
CA GLN A 479 18.52 -15.36 -0.24
C GLN A 479 19.47 -15.76 -1.39
N LEU A 480 20.34 -14.86 -1.83
CA LEU A 480 21.37 -15.13 -2.84
C LEU A 480 22.66 -15.74 -2.24
N GLY A 481 22.70 -15.94 -0.92
CA GLY A 481 23.86 -16.49 -0.21
C GLY A 481 24.96 -15.47 0.12
N ASP A 482 24.75 -14.18 -0.16
CA ASP A 482 25.68 -13.11 0.20
C ASP A 482 25.43 -12.64 1.64
N THR A 483 25.93 -13.44 2.59
CA THR A 483 25.79 -13.15 4.03
C THR A 483 26.51 -11.88 4.45
N LYS A 484 27.61 -11.54 3.75
CA LYS A 484 28.39 -10.34 4.06
C LYS A 484 27.59 -9.06 3.80
N THR A 485 27.01 -8.93 2.63
CA THR A 485 26.15 -7.79 2.29
C THR A 485 24.93 -7.76 3.18
N ALA A 486 24.26 -8.90 3.40
CA ALA A 486 23.10 -8.99 4.28
C ALA A 486 23.41 -8.48 5.71
N ARG A 487 24.55 -8.91 6.27
CA ARG A 487 25.00 -8.46 7.59
C ARG A 487 25.22 -6.96 7.65
N GLN A 488 25.90 -6.40 6.67
CA GLN A 488 26.20 -4.96 6.61
C GLN A 488 24.90 -4.13 6.56
N ASP A 489 23.95 -4.55 5.75
CA ASP A 489 22.67 -3.88 5.59
C ASP A 489 21.83 -3.92 6.88
N PHE A 490 21.72 -5.12 7.49
CA PHE A 490 20.96 -5.25 8.74
C PHE A 490 21.63 -4.53 9.91
N MET A 491 22.97 -4.45 9.97
CA MET A 491 23.67 -3.62 10.95
C MET A 491 23.39 -2.13 10.72
N SER A 492 23.43 -1.68 9.48
CA SER A 492 23.07 -0.30 9.14
C SER A 492 21.61 0.02 9.46
N ALA A 493 20.68 -0.92 9.21
CA ALA A 493 19.29 -0.80 9.59
C ALA A 493 19.11 -0.75 11.13
N ARG A 494 19.84 -1.58 11.88
CA ARG A 494 19.84 -1.56 13.35
C ARG A 494 20.32 -0.23 13.92
N ASP A 495 21.38 0.33 13.35
CA ASP A 495 21.94 1.61 13.81
C ASP A 495 20.93 2.76 13.57
N ALA A 496 20.11 2.65 12.52
CA ALA A 496 19.01 3.60 12.23
C ALA A 496 17.77 3.36 13.08
N ALA A 497 17.46 2.10 13.42
CA ALA A 497 16.28 1.70 14.18
C ALA A 497 16.62 0.65 15.25
N PRO A 498 17.33 1.03 16.33
CA PRO A 498 17.83 0.08 17.33
C PRO A 498 16.75 -0.64 18.13
N ASN A 499 15.51 -0.12 18.14
CA ASN A 499 14.39 -0.71 18.87
C ASN A 499 13.49 -1.58 17.97
N SER A 500 13.97 -2.05 16.82
CA SER A 500 13.23 -2.96 15.94
C SER A 500 13.64 -4.41 16.19
N ALA A 501 12.75 -5.19 16.79
CA ALA A 501 12.98 -6.61 17.05
C ALA A 501 13.24 -7.43 15.76
N ASP A 502 12.53 -7.11 14.68
CA ASP A 502 12.70 -7.79 13.38
C ASP A 502 14.13 -7.69 12.83
N ILE A 503 14.79 -6.57 13.03
CA ILE A 503 16.19 -6.40 12.55
C ILE A 503 17.13 -7.35 13.27
N TYR A 504 16.96 -7.54 14.57
CA TYR A 504 17.75 -8.50 15.33
C TYR A 504 17.42 -9.94 14.92
N VAL A 505 16.16 -10.24 14.56
CA VAL A 505 15.80 -11.54 13.98
C VAL A 505 16.53 -11.75 12.66
N ASN A 506 16.60 -10.76 11.78
CA ASN A 506 17.32 -10.85 10.52
C ASN A 506 18.84 -11.06 10.74
N LEU A 507 19.44 -10.36 11.71
CA LEU A 507 20.84 -10.57 12.10
C LEU A 507 21.08 -11.98 12.63
N ALA A 508 20.15 -12.54 13.41
CA ALA A 508 20.22 -13.91 13.88
C ALA A 508 20.19 -14.93 12.73
N VAL A 509 19.33 -14.70 11.73
CA VAL A 509 19.25 -15.56 10.53
C VAL A 509 20.56 -15.50 9.72
N VAL A 510 21.17 -14.32 9.58
CA VAL A 510 22.51 -14.20 8.96
C VAL A 510 23.55 -14.96 9.76
N ALA A 511 23.55 -14.83 11.09
CA ALA A 511 24.50 -15.56 11.95
C ALA A 511 24.35 -17.08 11.80
N LEU A 512 23.11 -17.60 11.67
CA LEU A 512 22.88 -19.02 11.39
C LEU A 512 23.40 -19.42 10.00
N ALA A 513 23.21 -18.59 8.98
CA ALA A 513 23.75 -18.84 7.64
C ALA A 513 25.29 -18.86 7.63
N GLU A 514 25.93 -18.17 8.56
CA GLU A 514 27.40 -18.19 8.78
C GLU A 514 27.85 -19.27 9.77
N ASN A 515 26.95 -20.14 10.24
CA ASN A 515 27.19 -21.16 11.28
C ASN A 515 27.65 -20.58 12.65
N LYS A 516 27.28 -19.35 12.97
CA LYS A 516 27.60 -18.68 14.24
C LYS A 516 26.39 -18.75 15.19
N VAL A 517 26.19 -19.95 15.75
CA VAL A 517 24.97 -20.24 16.53
C VAL A 517 24.86 -19.38 17.80
N ASP A 518 25.95 -19.11 18.50
CA ASP A 518 25.95 -18.31 19.73
C ASP A 518 25.59 -16.83 19.43
N GLU A 519 26.04 -16.28 18.29
CA GLU A 519 25.68 -14.96 17.83
C GLU A 519 24.20 -14.91 17.46
N ALA A 520 23.67 -15.98 16.86
CA ALA A 520 22.25 -16.06 16.54
C ALA A 520 21.38 -16.07 17.83
N ILE A 521 21.77 -16.85 18.83
CA ILE A 521 21.09 -16.88 20.15
C ILE A 521 21.11 -15.48 20.78
N SER A 522 22.27 -14.81 20.78
CA SER A 522 22.40 -13.45 21.30
C SER A 522 21.46 -12.47 20.56
N SER A 523 21.44 -12.53 19.25
CA SER A 523 20.59 -11.66 18.42
C SER A 523 19.10 -11.91 18.66
N TYR A 524 18.64 -13.16 18.73
CA TYR A 524 17.27 -13.48 19.10
C TYR A 524 16.91 -12.99 20.52
N ASN A 525 17.83 -13.11 21.49
CA ASN A 525 17.61 -12.57 22.82
C ASN A 525 17.50 -11.04 22.83
N ASN A 526 18.27 -10.33 22.00
CA ASN A 526 18.13 -8.89 21.82
C ASN A 526 16.74 -8.54 21.24
N ALA A 527 16.26 -9.29 20.26
CA ALA A 527 14.89 -9.13 19.75
C ALA A 527 13.84 -9.30 20.87
N LEU A 528 14.03 -10.31 21.73
CA LEU A 528 13.11 -10.59 22.83
C LEU A 528 13.24 -9.62 24.02
N THR A 529 14.32 -8.88 24.11
CA THR A 529 14.45 -7.77 25.06
C THR A 529 13.56 -6.60 24.65
N ILE A 530 13.38 -6.41 23.34
CA ILE A 530 12.54 -5.36 22.77
C ILE A 530 11.05 -5.78 22.79
N ASP A 531 10.78 -7.01 22.33
CA ASP A 531 9.45 -7.62 22.32
C ASP A 531 9.53 -9.04 22.89
N GLY A 532 9.19 -9.20 24.15
CA GLY A 532 9.30 -10.46 24.88
C GLY A 532 8.49 -11.63 24.31
N ALA A 533 7.49 -11.33 23.48
CA ALA A 533 6.63 -12.32 22.83
C ALA A 533 6.84 -12.41 21.31
N HIS A 534 7.94 -11.85 20.80
CA HIS A 534 8.21 -11.81 19.36
C HIS A 534 8.28 -13.22 18.75
N PHE A 535 7.27 -13.57 17.96
CA PHE A 535 7.04 -14.93 17.46
C PHE A 535 8.25 -15.52 16.72
N ASN A 536 8.84 -14.77 15.79
CA ASN A 536 9.96 -15.29 14.98
C ASN A 536 11.24 -15.46 15.79
N ALA A 537 11.48 -14.60 16.79
CA ALA A 537 12.62 -14.74 17.69
C ALA A 537 12.46 -15.97 18.59
N LEU A 538 11.29 -16.16 19.20
CA LEU A 538 10.97 -17.36 19.98
C LEU A 538 11.08 -18.62 19.13
N ARG A 539 10.50 -18.63 17.95
CA ARG A 539 10.58 -19.76 17.01
C ARG A 539 12.02 -20.10 16.66
N GLY A 540 12.85 -19.09 16.40
CA GLY A 540 14.27 -19.28 16.10
C GLY A 540 15.04 -19.91 17.27
N LEU A 541 14.91 -19.37 18.48
CA LEU A 541 15.52 -19.91 19.69
C LEU A 541 15.07 -21.34 20.00
N ILE A 542 13.77 -21.60 19.97
CA ILE A 542 13.19 -22.93 20.19
C ILE A 542 13.79 -23.92 19.20
N THR A 543 13.93 -23.55 17.94
CA THR A 543 14.52 -24.44 16.92
C THR A 543 15.99 -24.71 17.21
N ILE A 544 16.77 -23.71 17.63
CA ILE A 544 18.17 -23.90 18.01
C ILE A 544 18.28 -24.83 19.24
N TYR A 545 17.52 -24.53 20.30
CA TYR A 545 17.57 -25.35 21.53
C TYR A 545 17.07 -26.78 21.29
N ALA A 546 16.05 -27.00 20.49
CA ALA A 546 15.59 -28.33 20.11
C ALA A 546 16.70 -29.12 19.36
N ASN A 547 17.38 -28.49 18.42
CA ASN A 547 18.51 -29.13 17.68
C ASN A 547 19.68 -29.45 18.59
N GLN A 548 19.93 -28.65 19.62
CA GLN A 548 20.96 -28.88 20.64
C GLN A 548 20.49 -29.82 21.75
N LYS A 549 19.24 -30.31 21.72
CA LYS A 549 18.59 -31.13 22.76
C LYS A 549 18.46 -30.40 24.12
N HIS A 550 18.43 -29.10 24.12
CA HIS A 550 18.21 -28.24 25.30
C HIS A 550 16.77 -27.78 25.38
N THR A 551 15.83 -28.73 25.36
CA THR A 551 14.38 -28.42 25.35
C THR A 551 13.89 -27.77 26.64
N ASP A 552 14.62 -27.96 27.76
CA ASP A 552 14.41 -27.26 29.03
C ASP A 552 14.55 -25.73 28.88
N GLN A 553 15.53 -25.27 28.11
CA GLN A 553 15.72 -23.84 27.81
C GLN A 553 14.62 -23.32 26.87
N ALA A 554 14.16 -24.15 25.92
CA ALA A 554 13.04 -23.80 25.07
C ALA A 554 11.76 -23.62 25.89
N HIS A 555 11.46 -24.55 26.82
CA HIS A 555 10.33 -24.45 27.74
C HIS A 555 10.41 -23.20 28.61
N ALA A 556 11.54 -22.97 29.28
CA ALA A 556 11.74 -21.82 30.16
C ALA A 556 11.47 -20.50 29.41
N ARG A 557 11.93 -20.41 28.17
CA ARG A 557 11.78 -19.19 27.38
C ARG A 557 10.34 -18.94 26.90
N ILE A 558 9.65 -20.00 26.44
CA ILE A 558 8.26 -19.88 25.98
C ILE A 558 7.31 -19.68 27.18
N ASP A 559 7.58 -20.31 28.34
CA ASP A 559 6.77 -20.13 29.54
C ASP A 559 6.86 -18.70 30.08
N GLN A 560 8.04 -18.08 30.00
CA GLN A 560 8.20 -16.66 30.31
C GLN A 560 7.34 -15.77 29.40
N ALA A 561 7.29 -16.05 28.11
CA ALA A 561 6.45 -15.30 27.17
C ALA A 561 4.95 -15.54 27.43
N ILE A 562 4.53 -16.77 27.69
CA ILE A 562 3.14 -17.11 28.06
C ILE A 562 2.72 -16.42 29.35
N ALA A 563 3.59 -16.35 30.36
CA ALA A 563 3.29 -15.68 31.61
C ALA A 563 3.01 -14.18 31.39
N ALA A 564 3.69 -13.55 30.46
CA ALA A 564 3.45 -12.15 30.09
C ALA A 564 2.20 -11.98 29.21
N GLN A 565 1.87 -12.95 28.37
CA GLN A 565 0.75 -12.89 27.41
C GLN A 565 -0.03 -14.21 27.39
N PRO A 566 -0.80 -14.56 28.44
CA PRO A 566 -1.44 -15.88 28.57
C PRO A 566 -2.57 -16.14 27.57
N SER A 567 -3.09 -15.10 26.95
CA SER A 567 -4.14 -15.20 25.92
C SER A 567 -3.58 -15.11 24.48
N ASN A 568 -2.28 -15.35 24.29
CA ASN A 568 -1.66 -15.34 22.97
C ASN A 568 -1.60 -16.77 22.41
N ALA A 569 -2.49 -17.09 21.47
CA ALA A 569 -2.59 -18.42 20.86
C ALA A 569 -1.27 -18.88 20.20
N SER A 570 -0.50 -17.97 19.61
CA SER A 570 0.74 -18.32 18.92
C SER A 570 1.84 -18.81 19.86
N LEU A 571 1.84 -18.36 21.13
CA LEU A 571 2.80 -18.83 22.13
C LEU A 571 2.48 -20.26 22.55
N HIS A 572 1.23 -20.61 22.79
CA HIS A 572 0.78 -21.99 23.07
C HIS A 572 1.09 -22.91 21.88
N PHE A 573 0.87 -22.43 20.67
CA PHE A 573 1.29 -23.14 19.46
C PHE A 573 2.81 -23.43 19.45
N LEU A 574 3.66 -22.45 19.77
CA LEU A 574 5.10 -22.65 19.86
C LEU A 574 5.46 -23.65 20.96
N LYS A 575 4.80 -23.61 22.13
CA LYS A 575 5.01 -24.55 23.21
C LYS A 575 4.62 -25.98 22.81
N GLY A 576 3.53 -26.14 22.08
CA GLY A 576 3.13 -27.40 21.49
C GLY A 576 4.19 -27.97 20.54
N ARG A 577 4.87 -27.08 19.78
CA ARG A 577 6.00 -27.47 18.94
C ARG A 577 7.22 -27.94 19.75
N VAL A 578 7.51 -27.33 20.90
CA VAL A 578 8.57 -27.82 21.81
C VAL A 578 8.29 -29.26 22.23
N TYR A 579 7.06 -29.54 22.70
CA TYR A 579 6.65 -30.91 23.01
C TYR A 579 6.73 -31.86 21.81
N GLY A 580 6.46 -31.35 20.60
CA GLY A 580 6.65 -32.12 19.36
C GLY A 580 8.10 -32.54 19.12
N PHE A 581 9.08 -31.68 19.39
CA PHE A 581 10.51 -32.01 19.32
C PHE A 581 10.91 -33.07 20.36
N GLU A 582 10.27 -33.09 21.51
CA GLU A 582 10.46 -34.08 22.56
C GLU A 582 9.72 -35.40 22.28
N MET A 583 8.98 -35.50 21.17
CA MET A 583 8.10 -36.63 20.87
C MET A 583 7.00 -36.83 21.95
N ASN A 584 6.70 -35.80 22.71
CA ASN A 584 5.64 -35.81 23.73
C ASN A 584 4.32 -35.42 23.05
N ALA A 585 3.65 -36.43 22.48
CA ALA A 585 2.41 -36.22 21.74
C ALA A 585 1.28 -35.64 22.61
N GLN A 586 1.21 -36.05 23.89
CA GLN A 586 0.17 -35.58 24.79
C GLN A 586 0.34 -34.10 25.16
N GLY A 587 1.55 -33.67 25.46
CA GLY A 587 1.89 -32.29 25.74
C GLY A 587 1.65 -31.40 24.50
N ALA A 588 2.07 -31.88 23.32
CA ALA A 588 1.84 -31.17 22.06
C ALA A 588 0.34 -31.00 21.76
N GLU A 589 -0.46 -32.05 21.88
CA GLU A 589 -1.92 -31.97 21.67
C GLU A 589 -2.55 -30.98 22.64
N SER A 590 -2.22 -31.03 23.92
CA SER A 590 -2.76 -30.13 24.94
C SER A 590 -2.52 -28.65 24.59
N GLU A 591 -1.30 -28.29 24.22
CA GLU A 591 -0.93 -26.90 23.92
C GLU A 591 -1.51 -26.43 22.57
N PHE A 592 -1.58 -27.28 21.55
CA PHE A 592 -2.27 -26.94 20.29
C PHE A 592 -3.77 -26.72 20.51
N ARG A 593 -4.42 -27.53 21.36
CA ARG A 593 -5.82 -27.33 21.72
C ARG A 593 -6.01 -26.04 22.52
N ARG A 594 -5.07 -25.71 23.42
CA ARG A 594 -5.09 -24.47 24.17
C ARG A 594 -4.99 -23.25 23.22
N ALA A 595 -4.14 -23.34 22.21
CA ALA A 595 -4.09 -22.30 21.17
C ALA A 595 -5.43 -22.11 20.46
N LEU A 596 -6.17 -23.21 20.18
CA LEU A 596 -7.50 -23.18 19.53
C LEU A 596 -8.63 -22.74 20.45
N GLU A 597 -8.50 -22.91 21.75
CA GLU A 597 -9.44 -22.36 22.74
C GLU A 597 -9.33 -20.82 22.77
N ILE A 598 -8.11 -20.29 22.64
CA ILE A 598 -7.84 -18.86 22.62
C ILE A 598 -8.24 -18.26 21.25
N ASP A 599 -7.81 -18.88 20.17
CA ASP A 599 -8.17 -18.48 18.80
C ASP A 599 -8.69 -19.68 18.00
N PRO A 600 -10.01 -19.87 17.93
CA PRO A 600 -10.62 -20.94 17.14
C PRO A 600 -10.32 -20.88 15.63
N ASN A 601 -9.79 -19.78 15.12
CA ASN A 601 -9.43 -19.60 13.72
C ASN A 601 -7.92 -19.81 13.45
N TYR A 602 -7.14 -20.22 14.45
CA TYR A 602 -5.70 -20.39 14.31
C TYR A 602 -5.34 -21.64 13.49
N LEU A 603 -5.37 -21.52 12.16
CA LEU A 603 -5.21 -22.64 11.22
C LEU A 603 -3.92 -23.45 11.39
N ALA A 604 -2.84 -22.79 11.84
CA ALA A 604 -1.56 -23.46 12.10
C ALA A 604 -1.69 -24.55 13.18
N ALA A 605 -2.52 -24.33 14.22
CA ALA A 605 -2.72 -25.31 15.28
C ALA A 605 -3.53 -26.53 14.78
N TYR A 606 -4.54 -26.33 13.94
CA TYR A 606 -5.24 -27.48 13.30
C TYR A 606 -4.30 -28.30 12.43
N SER A 607 -3.45 -27.63 11.64
CA SER A 607 -2.45 -28.30 10.80
C SER A 607 -1.43 -29.06 11.64
N ALA A 608 -0.99 -28.50 12.76
CA ALA A 608 -0.06 -29.15 13.67
C ALA A 608 -0.68 -30.37 14.37
N LEU A 609 -1.96 -30.27 14.81
CA LEU A 609 -2.72 -31.40 15.36
C LEU A 609 -2.89 -32.51 14.32
N ALA A 610 -3.27 -32.16 13.10
CA ALA A 610 -3.41 -33.18 12.04
C ALA A 610 -2.09 -33.87 11.74
N ALA A 611 -0.98 -33.12 11.65
CA ALA A 611 0.36 -33.69 11.48
C ALA A 611 0.76 -34.60 12.67
N LEU A 612 0.46 -34.17 13.90
CA LEU A 612 0.70 -34.99 15.09
C LEU A 612 -0.08 -36.31 15.01
N PHE A 613 -1.35 -36.26 14.60
CA PHE A 613 -2.18 -37.47 14.47
C PHE A 613 -1.75 -38.36 13.32
N VAL A 614 -1.27 -37.82 12.22
CA VAL A 614 -0.64 -38.61 11.14
C VAL A 614 0.58 -39.34 11.68
N ASN A 615 1.49 -38.62 12.37
CA ASN A 615 2.74 -39.18 12.90
C ASN A 615 2.50 -40.22 14.00
N THR A 616 1.39 -40.15 14.72
CA THR A 616 0.99 -41.11 15.76
C THR A 616 0.01 -42.16 15.24
N ASN A 617 -0.14 -42.30 13.91
CA ASN A 617 -1.02 -43.25 13.24
C ASN A 617 -2.52 -43.14 13.61
N GLN A 618 -2.97 -41.92 13.95
CA GLN A 618 -4.35 -41.62 14.30
C GLN A 618 -5.05 -40.93 13.11
N GLN A 619 -5.06 -41.58 11.95
CA GLN A 619 -5.43 -40.99 10.66
C GLN A 619 -6.85 -40.37 10.65
N GLN A 620 -7.80 -41.00 11.35
CA GLN A 620 -9.16 -40.47 11.43
C GLN A 620 -9.23 -39.11 12.12
N ARG A 621 -8.52 -38.98 13.22
CA ARG A 621 -8.42 -37.67 13.94
C ARG A 621 -7.72 -36.60 13.09
N ALA A 622 -6.71 -36.99 12.30
CA ALA A 622 -6.06 -36.09 11.36
C ALA A 622 -7.05 -35.53 10.32
N ILE A 623 -7.90 -36.40 9.73
CA ILE A 623 -8.94 -36.01 8.79
C ILE A 623 -9.91 -35.02 9.43
N GLU A 624 -10.33 -35.27 10.68
CA GLU A 624 -11.24 -34.37 11.40
C GLU A 624 -10.64 -32.97 11.59
N GLU A 625 -9.36 -32.88 11.96
CA GLU A 625 -8.70 -31.57 12.10
C GLU A 625 -8.52 -30.87 10.74
N TYR A 626 -8.18 -31.61 9.67
CA TYR A 626 -8.13 -31.02 8.32
C TYR A 626 -9.52 -30.56 7.82
N ARG A 627 -10.60 -31.28 8.15
CA ARG A 627 -11.96 -30.84 7.81
C ARG A 627 -12.31 -29.51 8.45
N LYS A 628 -11.90 -29.24 9.70
CA LYS A 628 -12.09 -27.96 10.36
C LYS A 628 -11.36 -26.81 9.64
N ILE A 629 -10.23 -27.10 8.96
CA ILE A 629 -9.53 -26.11 8.15
C ILE A 629 -10.35 -25.76 6.91
N VAL A 630 -10.84 -26.76 6.17
CA VAL A 630 -11.61 -26.50 4.94
C VAL A 630 -13.02 -25.96 5.19
N GLU A 631 -13.57 -26.15 6.37
CA GLU A 631 -14.80 -25.45 6.80
C GLU A 631 -14.57 -23.93 6.88
N ARG A 632 -13.38 -23.48 7.29
CA ARG A 632 -13.00 -22.08 7.42
C ARG A 632 -12.37 -21.49 6.15
N ARG A 633 -11.66 -22.33 5.41
CA ARG A 633 -10.96 -22.01 4.19
C ARG A 633 -11.33 -23.01 3.09
N PRO A 634 -12.56 -22.90 2.53
CA PRO A 634 -13.04 -23.83 1.51
C PRO A 634 -12.23 -23.81 0.20
N ASP A 635 -11.45 -22.77 -0.01
CA ASP A 635 -10.55 -22.56 -1.14
C ASP A 635 -9.21 -23.31 -1.04
N ASN A 636 -8.96 -24.07 0.02
CA ASN A 636 -7.67 -24.72 0.26
C ASN A 636 -7.58 -26.11 -0.42
N ALA A 637 -7.21 -26.14 -1.70
CA ALA A 637 -7.02 -27.35 -2.48
C ALA A 637 -6.00 -28.33 -1.88
N ALA A 638 -4.93 -27.80 -1.26
CA ALA A 638 -3.89 -28.65 -0.66
C ALA A 638 -4.44 -29.48 0.50
N ILE A 639 -5.27 -28.91 1.35
CA ILE A 639 -5.88 -29.64 2.48
C ILE A 639 -6.85 -30.71 1.98
N TYR A 640 -7.68 -30.43 0.97
CA TYR A 640 -8.52 -31.46 0.35
C TYR A 640 -7.69 -32.60 -0.25
N THR A 641 -6.52 -32.29 -0.84
CA THR A 641 -5.60 -33.30 -1.34
C THR A 641 -5.07 -34.19 -0.21
N LEU A 642 -4.67 -33.59 0.94
CA LEU A 642 -4.21 -34.37 2.12
C LEU A 642 -5.31 -35.24 2.71
N ILE A 643 -6.54 -34.73 2.83
CA ILE A 643 -7.70 -35.52 3.26
C ILE A 643 -7.86 -36.73 2.32
N GLY A 644 -7.88 -36.53 1.01
CA GLY A 644 -8.00 -37.60 0.02
C GLY A 644 -6.89 -38.65 0.14
N MET A 645 -5.63 -38.24 0.41
CA MET A 645 -4.53 -39.18 0.64
C MET A 645 -4.73 -40.01 1.91
N LEU A 646 -5.20 -39.43 2.99
CA LEU A 646 -5.49 -40.17 4.23
C LEU A 646 -6.68 -41.13 4.06
N GLU A 647 -7.74 -40.67 3.38
CA GLU A 647 -8.91 -41.50 3.06
C GLU A 647 -8.53 -42.71 2.15
N MET A 648 -7.66 -42.44 1.16
CA MET A 648 -7.10 -43.50 0.31
C MET A 648 -6.29 -44.53 1.11
N ASN A 649 -5.45 -44.07 2.05
CA ASN A 649 -4.68 -44.95 2.92
C ASN A 649 -5.55 -45.80 3.85
N GLN A 650 -6.72 -45.30 4.22
CA GLN A 650 -7.75 -46.04 4.97
C GLN A 650 -8.65 -46.91 4.08
N GLN A 651 -8.38 -47.02 2.80
CA GLN A 651 -9.19 -47.75 1.80
C GLN A 651 -10.61 -47.16 1.59
N ASN A 652 -10.83 -45.90 2.02
CA ASN A 652 -12.07 -45.19 1.84
C ASN A 652 -12.11 -44.52 0.45
N ILE A 653 -12.12 -45.35 -0.59
CA ILE A 653 -11.90 -44.93 -1.99
C ILE A 653 -12.89 -43.87 -2.44
N ASP A 654 -14.21 -44.02 -2.10
CA ASP A 654 -15.22 -43.06 -2.52
C ASP A 654 -15.04 -41.69 -1.88
N ALA A 655 -14.67 -41.65 -0.58
CA ALA A 655 -14.36 -40.40 0.12
C ALA A 655 -13.09 -39.73 -0.44
N ALA A 656 -12.06 -40.53 -0.75
CA ALA A 656 -10.84 -40.03 -1.39
C ALA A 656 -11.13 -39.40 -2.76
N ILE A 657 -11.95 -40.05 -3.59
CA ILE A 657 -12.37 -39.49 -4.89
C ILE A 657 -13.06 -38.13 -4.70
N GLU A 658 -14.02 -38.04 -3.77
CA GLU A 658 -14.73 -36.79 -3.50
C GLU A 658 -13.77 -35.66 -2.99
N SER A 659 -12.81 -36.02 -2.13
CA SER A 659 -11.81 -35.05 -1.62
C SER A 659 -10.90 -34.53 -2.74
N TYR A 660 -10.41 -35.42 -3.64
CA TYR A 660 -9.61 -35.00 -4.80
C TYR A 660 -10.41 -34.15 -5.80
N LYS A 661 -11.70 -34.48 -6.03
CA LYS A 661 -12.57 -33.62 -6.86
C LYS A 661 -12.75 -32.24 -6.27
N LYS A 662 -12.95 -32.14 -4.94
CA LYS A 662 -13.01 -30.85 -4.25
C LYS A 662 -11.71 -30.07 -4.39
N ALA A 663 -10.55 -30.73 -4.27
CA ALA A 663 -9.26 -30.10 -4.49
C ALA A 663 -9.14 -29.49 -5.88
N LEU A 664 -9.52 -30.24 -6.92
CA LEU A 664 -9.48 -29.80 -8.32
C LEU A 664 -10.51 -28.72 -8.66
N ALA A 665 -11.63 -28.68 -7.94
CA ALA A 665 -12.63 -27.62 -8.07
C ALA A 665 -12.11 -26.28 -7.52
N GLN A 666 -11.21 -26.32 -6.53
CA GLN A 666 -10.59 -25.11 -5.96
C GLN A 666 -9.34 -24.69 -6.74
N ASP A 667 -8.54 -25.65 -7.19
CA ASP A 667 -7.33 -25.40 -7.98
C ASP A 667 -7.18 -26.49 -9.05
N GLN A 668 -7.35 -26.11 -10.30
CA GLN A 668 -7.18 -27.00 -11.44
C GLN A 668 -5.73 -27.52 -11.59
N ASN A 669 -4.76 -26.83 -10.97
CA ASN A 669 -3.35 -27.18 -10.95
C ASN A 669 -2.96 -28.00 -9.71
N ALA A 670 -3.91 -28.53 -8.95
CA ALA A 670 -3.65 -29.46 -7.85
C ALA A 670 -3.16 -30.81 -8.41
N PHE A 671 -1.96 -30.84 -8.99
CA PHE A 671 -1.42 -31.99 -9.77
C PHE A 671 -1.34 -33.28 -8.99
N PHE A 672 -1.07 -33.25 -7.68
CA PHE A 672 -1.13 -34.43 -6.82
C PHE A 672 -2.55 -35.00 -6.72
N ALA A 673 -3.56 -34.13 -6.57
CA ALA A 673 -4.95 -34.57 -6.56
C ALA A 673 -5.37 -35.14 -7.94
N ALA A 674 -4.96 -34.50 -9.04
CA ALA A 674 -5.21 -34.96 -10.39
C ALA A 674 -4.59 -36.34 -10.64
N ASN A 675 -3.32 -36.52 -10.28
CA ASN A 675 -2.61 -37.81 -10.36
C ASN A 675 -3.34 -38.90 -9.58
N ASN A 676 -3.62 -38.64 -8.30
CA ASN A 676 -4.21 -39.65 -7.42
C ASN A 676 -5.67 -40.02 -7.85
N LEU A 677 -6.43 -39.05 -8.30
CA LEU A 677 -7.77 -39.28 -8.84
C LEU A 677 -7.71 -40.13 -10.12
N ALA A 678 -6.77 -39.82 -11.03
CA ALA A 678 -6.56 -40.62 -12.24
C ALA A 678 -6.19 -42.07 -11.92
N TRP A 679 -5.28 -42.24 -10.94
CA TRP A 679 -4.92 -43.57 -10.43
C TRP A 679 -6.13 -44.35 -9.89
N LEU A 680 -6.94 -43.70 -9.02
CA LEU A 680 -8.12 -44.36 -8.43
C LEU A 680 -9.15 -44.75 -9.52
N TYR A 681 -9.34 -43.92 -10.54
CA TYR A 681 -10.23 -44.29 -11.65
C TYR A 681 -9.70 -45.49 -12.44
N ALA A 682 -8.40 -45.55 -12.70
CA ALA A 682 -7.78 -46.63 -13.45
C ALA A 682 -7.72 -47.95 -12.67
N VAL A 683 -7.52 -47.90 -11.36
CA VAL A 683 -7.34 -49.11 -10.55
C VAL A 683 -8.68 -49.66 -10.03
N HIS A 684 -9.60 -48.81 -9.60
CA HIS A 684 -10.86 -49.20 -8.98
C HIS A 684 -12.06 -49.16 -9.94
N GLY A 685 -11.89 -48.64 -11.16
CA GLY A 685 -12.97 -48.59 -12.16
C GLY A 685 -14.14 -47.65 -11.78
N LYS A 686 -13.91 -46.72 -10.87
CA LYS A 686 -14.95 -45.83 -10.29
C LYS A 686 -15.12 -44.48 -11.03
N GLY A 687 -14.54 -44.34 -12.22
CA GLY A 687 -14.63 -43.10 -13.01
C GLY A 687 -14.50 -43.31 -14.50
N ASN A 688 -14.53 -42.20 -15.23
CA ASN A 688 -14.36 -42.18 -16.68
C ASN A 688 -12.86 -42.29 -17.04
N MET A 689 -12.51 -43.30 -17.87
CA MET A 689 -11.13 -43.51 -18.31
C MET A 689 -10.58 -42.37 -19.18
N ASP A 690 -11.42 -41.63 -19.92
CA ASP A 690 -11.00 -40.47 -20.70
C ASP A 690 -10.66 -39.31 -19.75
N GLU A 691 -11.40 -39.15 -18.68
CA GLU A 691 -11.10 -38.19 -17.62
C GLU A 691 -9.82 -38.57 -16.88
N ALA A 692 -9.61 -39.85 -16.57
CA ALA A 692 -8.36 -40.32 -15.97
C ALA A 692 -7.15 -39.99 -16.84
N VAL A 693 -7.25 -40.13 -18.18
CA VAL A 693 -6.19 -39.74 -19.11
C VAL A 693 -5.92 -38.25 -19.03
N ARG A 694 -6.96 -37.39 -19.06
CA ARG A 694 -6.81 -35.94 -19.02
C ARG A 694 -6.14 -35.49 -17.70
N LEU A 695 -6.59 -36.04 -16.58
CA LEU A 695 -6.04 -35.75 -15.26
C LEU A 695 -4.56 -36.14 -15.14
N ALA A 696 -4.21 -37.36 -15.57
CA ALA A 696 -2.84 -37.85 -15.56
C ALA A 696 -1.93 -37.01 -16.52
N GLN A 697 -2.45 -36.62 -17.70
CA GLN A 697 -1.73 -35.72 -18.62
C GLN A 697 -1.48 -34.35 -17.97
N SER A 698 -2.48 -33.77 -17.34
CA SER A 698 -2.35 -32.49 -16.63
C SER A 698 -1.27 -32.57 -15.54
N ALA A 699 -1.26 -33.65 -14.74
CA ALA A 699 -0.26 -33.86 -13.70
C ALA A 699 1.16 -33.93 -14.30
N VAL A 700 1.35 -34.68 -15.40
CA VAL A 700 2.66 -34.79 -16.06
C VAL A 700 3.08 -33.46 -16.71
N GLN A 701 2.15 -32.68 -17.28
CA GLN A 701 2.46 -31.37 -17.84
C GLN A 701 2.94 -30.38 -16.74
N GLY A 702 2.29 -30.39 -15.60
CA GLY A 702 2.63 -29.52 -14.49
C GLY A 702 3.92 -29.92 -13.77
N SER A 703 4.27 -31.22 -13.78
CA SER A 703 5.46 -31.73 -13.09
C SER A 703 6.04 -32.96 -13.83
N PRO A 704 6.73 -32.74 -14.94
CA PRO A 704 7.22 -33.83 -15.82
C PRO A 704 8.32 -34.68 -15.22
N ASP A 705 8.98 -34.19 -14.19
CA ASP A 705 10.12 -34.85 -13.52
C ASP A 705 9.68 -35.65 -12.29
N VAL A 706 8.38 -35.81 -12.04
CA VAL A 706 7.83 -36.63 -10.96
C VAL A 706 7.56 -38.03 -11.50
N PRO A 707 8.36 -39.06 -11.12
CA PRO A 707 8.25 -40.40 -11.72
C PRO A 707 6.85 -41.02 -11.55
N SER A 708 6.22 -40.84 -10.38
CA SER A 708 4.88 -41.36 -10.10
C SER A 708 3.78 -40.80 -11.01
N PHE A 709 3.91 -39.54 -11.47
CA PHE A 709 2.95 -38.94 -12.39
C PHE A 709 3.06 -39.58 -13.77
N VAL A 710 4.29 -39.76 -14.24
CA VAL A 710 4.58 -40.37 -15.52
C VAL A 710 4.15 -41.86 -15.52
N ASP A 711 4.37 -42.58 -14.41
CA ASP A 711 3.91 -43.95 -14.23
C ASP A 711 2.40 -44.05 -14.21
N THR A 712 1.72 -43.19 -13.47
CA THR A 712 0.26 -43.15 -13.43
C THR A 712 -0.33 -42.94 -14.84
N LEU A 713 0.22 -42.02 -15.64
CA LEU A 713 -0.22 -41.81 -17.03
C LEU A 713 -0.03 -43.05 -17.87
N GLY A 714 1.12 -43.69 -17.76
CA GLY A 714 1.41 -44.96 -18.45
C GLY A 714 0.44 -46.09 -18.02
N TRP A 715 0.18 -46.20 -16.69
CA TRP A 715 -0.74 -47.18 -16.16
C TRP A 715 -2.20 -46.92 -16.57
N VAL A 716 -2.65 -45.69 -16.60
CA VAL A 716 -3.98 -45.29 -17.14
C VAL A 716 -4.10 -45.66 -18.61
N TYR A 717 -3.08 -45.44 -19.45
CA TYR A 717 -3.07 -45.89 -20.85
C TYR A 717 -3.17 -47.41 -20.95
N TYR A 718 -2.42 -48.16 -20.12
CA TYR A 718 -2.47 -49.59 -20.06
C TYR A 718 -3.88 -50.09 -19.72
N LYS A 719 -4.50 -49.55 -18.68
CA LYS A 719 -5.88 -49.91 -18.27
C LYS A 719 -6.92 -49.55 -19.32
N LYS A 720 -6.66 -48.56 -20.14
CA LYS A 720 -7.51 -48.20 -21.30
C LYS A 720 -7.27 -49.05 -22.53
N GLY A 721 -6.30 -49.97 -22.52
CA GLY A 721 -5.94 -50.81 -23.66
C GLY A 721 -5.02 -50.16 -24.69
N LEU A 722 -4.45 -48.99 -24.40
CA LEU A 722 -3.53 -48.28 -25.27
C LEU A 722 -2.06 -48.69 -24.98
N PHE A 723 -1.76 -49.95 -25.30
CA PHE A 723 -0.48 -50.58 -24.89
C PHE A 723 0.77 -49.97 -25.46
N GLY A 724 0.73 -49.40 -26.68
CA GLY A 724 1.84 -48.70 -27.31
C GLY A 724 2.20 -47.43 -26.51
N PRO A 725 1.29 -46.44 -26.37
CA PRO A 725 1.46 -45.25 -25.54
C PRO A 725 1.80 -45.57 -24.07
N ALA A 726 1.21 -46.64 -23.50
CA ALA A 726 1.51 -47.10 -22.15
C ALA A 726 3.00 -47.43 -21.98
N ALA A 727 3.52 -48.32 -22.87
CA ALA A 727 4.91 -48.75 -22.82
C ALA A 727 5.88 -47.55 -22.99
N GLU A 728 5.55 -46.56 -23.82
CA GLU A 728 6.36 -45.33 -24.00
C GLU A 728 6.42 -44.47 -22.71
N GLN A 729 5.25 -44.21 -22.12
CA GLN A 729 5.21 -43.45 -20.86
C GLN A 729 5.87 -44.18 -19.71
N LEU A 730 5.62 -45.48 -19.55
CA LEU A 730 6.25 -46.25 -18.48
C LEU A 730 7.77 -46.37 -18.67
N LYS A 731 8.28 -46.46 -19.91
CA LYS A 731 9.72 -46.36 -20.18
C LYS A 731 10.29 -45.02 -19.74
N LYS A 732 9.56 -43.94 -19.99
CA LYS A 732 9.93 -42.60 -19.49
C LYS A 732 9.90 -42.53 -17.97
N ALA A 733 8.89 -43.12 -17.31
CA ALA A 733 8.77 -43.17 -15.84
C ALA A 733 10.01 -43.86 -15.23
N VAL A 734 10.42 -45.01 -15.77
CA VAL A 734 11.62 -45.72 -15.35
C VAL A 734 12.88 -44.84 -15.51
N ALA A 735 13.02 -44.14 -16.63
CA ALA A 735 14.19 -43.26 -16.87
C ALA A 735 14.26 -42.08 -15.91
N VAL A 736 13.10 -41.43 -15.63
CA VAL A 736 12.97 -40.32 -14.67
C VAL A 736 13.31 -40.81 -13.25
N ASP A 737 12.76 -41.95 -12.84
CA ASP A 737 13.02 -42.58 -11.54
C ASP A 737 14.51 -42.95 -11.34
N GLU A 738 15.15 -43.57 -12.34
CA GLU A 738 16.59 -43.86 -12.30
C GLU A 738 17.44 -42.59 -12.21
N SER A 739 17.05 -41.53 -12.90
CA SER A 739 17.73 -40.22 -12.80
C SER A 739 17.57 -39.62 -11.40
N ALA A 740 16.37 -39.70 -10.81
CA ALA A 740 16.11 -39.24 -9.44
C ALA A 740 16.90 -40.08 -8.41
N ALA A 741 16.87 -41.41 -8.55
CA ALA A 741 17.62 -42.31 -7.68
C ALA A 741 19.15 -42.03 -7.71
N ARG A 742 19.73 -41.78 -8.89
CA ARG A 742 21.15 -41.38 -9.01
C ARG A 742 21.46 -40.06 -8.28
N ARG A 743 20.57 -39.06 -8.40
CA ARG A 743 20.76 -37.77 -7.75
C ARG A 743 20.67 -37.82 -6.22
N SER A 744 19.83 -38.72 -5.71
CA SER A 744 19.60 -38.90 -4.26
C SER A 744 20.50 -39.99 -3.63
N ASN A 745 21.37 -40.63 -4.42
CA ASN A 745 22.12 -41.82 -4.02
C ASN A 745 21.20 -42.95 -3.48
N GLY A 746 19.99 -43.03 -4.02
CA GLY A 746 18.98 -44.02 -3.68
C GLY A 746 18.89 -45.17 -4.68
N ASN A 747 17.88 -46.05 -4.49
CA ASN A 747 17.58 -47.13 -5.42
C ASN A 747 16.33 -46.77 -6.24
N PRO A 748 16.27 -47.19 -7.53
CA PRO A 748 15.06 -47.05 -8.34
C PRO A 748 13.87 -47.87 -7.81
N THR A 749 12.66 -47.38 -8.10
CA THR A 749 11.41 -48.02 -7.68
C THR A 749 11.05 -49.25 -8.56
N PRO A 750 10.96 -50.47 -8.02
CA PRO A 750 10.68 -51.67 -8.80
C PRO A 750 9.31 -51.66 -9.48
N THR A 751 8.28 -51.05 -8.87
CA THR A 751 6.92 -50.97 -9.42
C THR A 751 6.87 -50.39 -10.83
N TYR A 752 7.66 -49.34 -11.12
CA TYR A 752 7.65 -48.73 -12.46
C TYR A 752 8.18 -49.65 -13.56
N ARG A 753 9.21 -50.44 -13.24
CA ARG A 753 9.70 -51.48 -14.15
C ARG A 753 8.69 -52.62 -14.33
N TYR A 754 8.01 -53.02 -13.27
CA TYR A 754 6.91 -53.99 -13.34
C TYR A 754 5.80 -53.48 -14.24
N HIS A 755 5.30 -52.27 -14.05
CA HIS A 755 4.27 -51.68 -14.90
C HIS A 755 4.72 -51.65 -16.37
N LEU A 756 5.98 -51.25 -16.66
CA LEU A 756 6.56 -51.29 -17.99
C LEU A 756 6.57 -52.72 -18.56
N GLY A 757 6.98 -53.70 -17.79
CA GLY A 757 7.01 -55.10 -18.20
C GLY A 757 5.61 -55.60 -18.56
N VAL A 758 4.62 -55.30 -17.75
CA VAL A 758 3.20 -55.70 -18.03
C VAL A 758 2.68 -55.01 -19.30
N ALA A 759 2.98 -53.74 -19.52
CA ALA A 759 2.56 -53.02 -20.72
C ALA A 759 3.25 -53.54 -22.00
N LEU A 760 4.54 -53.89 -21.92
CA LEU A 760 5.28 -54.51 -23.01
C LEU A 760 4.73 -55.89 -23.33
N ALA A 761 4.38 -56.70 -22.33
CA ALA A 761 3.74 -58.02 -22.52
C ALA A 761 2.42 -57.87 -23.29
N ALA A 762 1.55 -56.97 -22.88
CA ALA A 762 0.28 -56.65 -23.53
C ALA A 762 0.46 -56.13 -24.96
N LYS A 763 1.55 -55.42 -25.26
CA LYS A 763 1.95 -54.98 -26.58
C LYS A 763 2.46 -56.12 -27.45
N GLY A 764 2.79 -57.29 -26.90
CA GLY A 764 3.37 -58.44 -27.60
C GLY A 764 4.92 -58.52 -27.54
N GLU A 765 5.60 -57.59 -26.89
CA GLU A 765 7.07 -57.53 -26.79
C GLU A 765 7.55 -58.39 -25.61
N LYS A 766 7.32 -59.75 -25.68
CA LYS A 766 7.55 -60.70 -24.58
C LYS A 766 9.00 -60.72 -24.04
N ALA A 767 9.99 -60.66 -24.93
CA ALA A 767 11.39 -60.67 -24.48
C ALA A 767 11.78 -59.41 -23.67
N ALA A 768 11.29 -58.25 -24.09
CA ALA A 768 11.48 -56.98 -23.37
C ALA A 768 10.71 -56.97 -22.04
N ALA A 769 9.47 -57.45 -22.07
CA ALA A 769 8.64 -57.60 -20.88
C ALA A 769 9.31 -58.47 -19.81
N ARG A 770 9.81 -59.65 -20.18
CA ARG A 770 10.56 -60.55 -19.30
C ARG A 770 11.72 -59.84 -18.63
N ARG A 771 12.52 -59.18 -19.42
CA ARG A 771 13.72 -58.45 -18.93
C ARG A 771 13.35 -57.39 -17.88
N GLU A 772 12.30 -56.57 -18.13
CA GLU A 772 11.91 -55.51 -17.20
C GLU A 772 11.31 -56.08 -15.90
N ILE A 773 10.53 -57.15 -15.96
CA ILE A 773 9.98 -57.82 -14.78
C ILE A 773 11.08 -58.47 -13.96
N GLU A 774 12.07 -59.14 -14.59
CA GLU A 774 13.24 -59.66 -13.89
C GLU A 774 14.07 -58.57 -13.22
N ASN A 775 14.24 -57.43 -13.89
CA ASN A 775 14.88 -56.25 -13.31
C ASN A 775 14.11 -55.70 -12.08
N ALA A 776 12.78 -55.64 -12.13
CA ALA A 776 11.93 -55.25 -11.00
C ALA A 776 12.11 -56.22 -9.81
N LEU A 777 12.11 -57.51 -10.05
CA LEU A 777 12.31 -58.53 -9.01
C LEU A 777 13.71 -58.51 -8.39
N ARG A 778 14.76 -58.18 -9.15
CA ARG A 778 16.13 -57.96 -8.61
C ARG A 778 16.22 -56.71 -7.71
N LEU A 779 15.46 -55.66 -8.01
CA LEU A 779 15.37 -54.52 -7.16
C LEU A 779 14.64 -54.75 -5.85
N ALA A 780 13.72 -55.77 -5.82
CA ALA A 780 12.97 -56.15 -4.63
C ALA A 780 13.87 -56.56 -3.45
N ASP A 781 15.11 -57.00 -3.72
CA ASP A 781 16.11 -57.32 -2.67
C ASP A 781 16.61 -56.10 -1.91
N LYS A 782 16.39 -54.91 -2.48
CA LYS A 782 16.91 -53.63 -1.94
C LYS A 782 15.85 -52.64 -1.54
N VAL A 783 14.64 -52.76 -2.12
CA VAL A 783 13.54 -51.84 -1.97
C VAL A 783 12.21 -52.60 -1.85
N SER A 784 11.29 -52.09 -1.05
CA SER A 784 9.94 -52.65 -0.92
C SER A 784 9.24 -52.70 -2.28
N PHE A 785 8.69 -53.86 -2.60
CA PHE A 785 8.01 -54.13 -3.85
C PHE A 785 6.68 -54.88 -3.58
N PRO A 786 5.60 -54.14 -3.36
CA PRO A 786 4.30 -54.70 -3.03
C PRO A 786 3.79 -55.72 -4.07
N GLU A 787 4.01 -55.43 -5.37
CA GLU A 787 3.53 -56.26 -6.49
C GLU A 787 4.51 -57.43 -6.85
N ALA A 788 5.44 -57.81 -5.96
CA ALA A 788 6.43 -58.86 -6.27
C ALA A 788 5.80 -60.21 -6.62
N ASN A 789 4.68 -60.55 -6.00
CA ASN A 789 3.96 -61.83 -6.30
C ASN A 789 3.29 -61.78 -7.66
N GLU A 790 2.66 -60.66 -8.01
CA GLU A 790 2.06 -60.40 -9.32
C GLU A 790 3.10 -60.40 -10.42
N ALA A 791 4.26 -59.81 -10.14
CA ALA A 791 5.40 -59.81 -11.05
C ALA A 791 5.91 -61.23 -11.33
N ARG A 792 6.02 -62.09 -10.32
CA ARG A 792 6.40 -63.53 -10.51
C ARG A 792 5.38 -64.28 -11.33
N LYS A 793 4.05 -64.07 -11.09
CA LYS A 793 3.00 -64.68 -11.88
C LYS A 793 3.04 -64.21 -13.33
N ALA A 794 3.21 -62.89 -13.56
CA ALA A 794 3.35 -62.33 -14.90
C ALA A 794 4.59 -62.93 -15.63
N LEU A 795 5.72 -63.06 -14.95
CA LEU A 795 6.95 -63.65 -15.54
C LEU A 795 6.73 -65.10 -15.95
N ALA A 796 5.96 -65.89 -15.18
CA ALA A 796 5.68 -67.33 -15.47
C ALA A 796 4.78 -67.50 -16.69
N THR A 797 4.04 -66.49 -17.13
CA THR A 797 3.12 -66.49 -18.30
C THR A 797 3.73 -65.96 -19.60
N LEU A 798 4.94 -65.40 -19.51
CA LEU A 798 5.69 -64.87 -20.67
C LEU A 798 6.59 -65.93 -21.30
#